data_8eace189b582682ccfe9432f30dab64e
#
_entry.id   8eace189b582682ccfe9432f30dab64e
#
_cell.length_a   1.000
_cell.length_b   1.000
_cell.length_c   1.000
_cell.angle_alpha   90.00
_cell.angle_beta   90.00
_cell.angle_gamma   90.00
#
_symmetry.space_group_name_H-M   'P 1'
#
loop_
_entity.id
_entity.type
_entity.pdbx_description
1 polymer ?
#
loop_
_entity_poly.entity_id
_entity_poly.type
_entity_poly.pdbx_seq_one_letter_code
_entity_poly.pdbx_strand_id
1 'polypeptide(L)'
;MFFKPLPVGVRGACSPGALPSNCFQTQSRTTRPLNLSHAALHATVMEGGSIRSTSSDDVSFAGESRQCCPEGTNNPAYKKGRRIQLLQMLILPFIPILALIVQTAVSLRVLVKHRQEMADIDSQVTVATELGKIVTHIQEERSEVAFFIYTNGSTYRKNLTERYDATDSVLLNMSIWPSVFHLHSENGSQFTLIRNKSEFQMELSQFRDTISEGNKDRILRWYTSVNAAMLTHLTNHIKEADTNGVWRNLIAFKNLLRSIENFGAALAYGIKYYASGVLQQRQFIRFVHHDAIAFVLLDDTFTFLPLIKDLYENQTKRSLNYLQMIERRDEIFKNAPIAPNITAAIEYFDSIGKYAEDLRELVKHLRRLIKEWVAKDLLEAYNQQVLGSTILVSVLVISPIIIVLVRNAVATIQMYAAHLAQKAKELKKEKHKSDNLLYQMLPPSVAKQLKHRRKVSAEFYESVTIYFSDIVGFTEIAADITPHEVVTFLNVIYKLYDARIERYDVYKVETIGDSYMVASGLPDKNGDKHVTEIAAMALDLLYGSAEVKVPHRDNERLQIRIGVHTGPVVAGIVGSKMPRYCLFGDTVNTASRMESTGEALRIHISMEMKQALDRVGGFRTEHRGFVDIKGKGVLDTYWLLCKEGGSNRLVESPVFFGD
;
A
#
# COMPACT_ATOMS: atom_id res chain seq x y z
N MET A 1 18.23 -47.73 -0.62
CA MET A 1 18.40 -48.89 -1.55
C MET A 1 17.47 -48.68 -2.73
N PHE A 2 18.10 -48.40 -3.87
CA PHE A 2 17.76 -48.84 -5.23
C PHE A 2 16.37 -48.43 -5.79
N PHE A 3 16.23 -47.77 -6.84
CA PHE A 3 16.75 -47.49 -8.15
C PHE A 3 15.56 -47.11 -9.08
N LYS A 4 15.75 -46.05 -9.87
CA LYS A 4 15.13 -45.64 -11.12
C LYS A 4 15.07 -46.75 -12.21
N PRO A 5 14.56 -46.62 -13.46
CA PRO A 5 14.26 -45.42 -14.25
C PRO A 5 13.07 -45.53 -15.27
N LEU A 6 12.88 -44.41 -16.03
CA LEU A 6 12.18 -44.17 -17.29
C LEU A 6 12.55 -45.13 -18.47
N PRO A 7 11.80 -45.23 -19.60
CA PRO A 7 12.00 -44.34 -20.77
C PRO A 7 10.72 -43.99 -21.61
N VAL A 8 10.67 -42.84 -22.24
CA VAL A 8 11.10 -42.38 -23.58
C VAL A 8 10.26 -42.87 -24.80
N GLY A 9 9.75 -41.84 -25.53
CA GLY A 9 9.61 -41.80 -27.00
C GLY A 9 8.20 -41.96 -27.53
N VAL A 10 7.65 -41.33 -28.57
CA VAL A 10 8.20 -40.62 -29.75
C VAL A 10 7.02 -39.92 -30.45
N ARG A 11 7.20 -38.68 -30.91
CA ARG A 11 6.77 -37.95 -32.14
C ARG A 11 5.58 -38.42 -33.03
N GLY A 12 4.88 -37.39 -33.50
CA GLY A 12 4.11 -37.42 -34.77
C GLY A 12 3.10 -36.28 -34.87
N ALA A 13 3.37 -35.36 -35.55
CA ALA A 13 3.11 -34.31 -36.48
C ALA A 13 1.84 -34.50 -37.33
N CYS A 14 1.16 -33.37 -37.55
CA CYS A 14 0.59 -32.79 -38.78
C CYS A 14 -0.78 -32.14 -38.59
N SER A 15 -0.85 -30.88 -38.91
CA SER A 15 -2.04 -30.06 -39.28
C SER A 15 -2.47 -30.40 -40.73
N PRO A 16 -3.45 -29.71 -41.40
CA PRO A 16 -4.49 -28.74 -41.00
C PRO A 16 -5.84 -28.97 -41.74
N GLY A 17 -6.85 -28.14 -41.43
CA GLY A 17 -8.00 -28.06 -42.34
C GLY A 17 -9.28 -27.40 -41.82
N ALA A 18 -9.45 -26.14 -42.22
CA ALA A 18 -10.69 -25.48 -42.69
C ALA A 18 -11.97 -25.40 -41.81
N LEU A 19 -12.39 -24.16 -41.61
CA LEU A 19 -13.72 -23.59 -41.33
C LEU A 19 -14.82 -24.10 -42.31
N PRO A 20 -16.17 -23.99 -42.04
CA PRO A 20 -16.81 -22.66 -41.98
C PRO A 20 -18.03 -22.51 -41.03
N SER A 21 -18.27 -21.26 -40.69
CA SER A 21 -19.51 -20.46 -40.46
C SER A 21 -20.88 -21.17 -40.37
N ASN A 22 -21.67 -20.79 -39.36
CA ASN A 22 -22.94 -20.05 -39.52
C ASN A 22 -23.63 -19.72 -38.17
N CYS A 23 -23.94 -18.45 -38.03
CA CYS A 23 -25.13 -17.80 -37.50
C CYS A 23 -26.18 -18.61 -36.73
N PHE A 24 -26.52 -18.16 -35.54
CA PHE A 24 -27.92 -17.78 -35.23
C PHE A 24 -27.95 -16.75 -34.07
N GLN A 25 -28.63 -15.66 -34.36
CA GLN A 25 -29.06 -14.58 -33.45
C GLN A 25 -30.17 -15.08 -32.53
N THR A 26 -30.17 -14.65 -31.27
CA THR A 26 -31.41 -14.21 -30.59
C THR A 26 -31.07 -13.29 -29.41
N GLN A 27 -31.44 -12.03 -29.57
CA GLN A 27 -32.08 -11.05 -28.71
C GLN A 27 -31.95 -11.18 -27.19
N SER A 28 -31.20 -10.25 -26.59
CA SER A 28 -31.61 -9.14 -25.75
C SER A 28 -32.49 -9.40 -24.53
N ARG A 29 -31.92 -9.14 -23.36
CA ARG A 29 -32.60 -8.36 -22.32
C ARG A 29 -31.56 -7.61 -21.48
N THR A 30 -31.76 -6.32 -21.49
CA THR A 30 -31.08 -5.23 -20.78
C THR A 30 -31.09 -5.40 -19.28
N THR A 31 -29.93 -5.36 -18.65
CA THR A 31 -29.77 -4.83 -17.30
C THR A 31 -28.52 -3.95 -17.26
N ARG A 32 -28.73 -2.68 -16.86
CA ARG A 32 -27.71 -1.64 -16.71
C ARG A 32 -26.64 -2.08 -15.70
N PRO A 33 -25.35 -1.90 -15.98
CA PRO A 33 -24.35 -1.90 -14.93
C PRO A 33 -24.17 -0.48 -14.36
N LEU A 34 -24.10 -0.43 -13.06
CA LEU A 34 -23.65 0.73 -12.27
C LEU A 34 -22.20 1.09 -12.64
N ASN A 35 -22.02 2.37 -13.00
CA ASN A 35 -20.72 2.99 -13.20
C ASN A 35 -19.92 3.00 -11.87
N LEU A 36 -18.88 2.17 -11.80
CA LEU A 36 -17.75 2.39 -10.91
C LEU A 36 -16.63 3.00 -11.75
N SER A 37 -16.35 4.27 -11.49
CA SER A 37 -15.24 5.02 -12.04
C SER A 37 -13.91 4.35 -11.71
N HIS A 38 -13.24 3.84 -12.73
CA HIS A 38 -11.83 3.47 -12.69
C HIS A 38 -10.98 4.74 -12.55
N ALA A 39 -10.41 4.96 -11.37
CA ALA A 39 -9.22 5.78 -11.22
C ALA A 39 -8.02 4.96 -11.69
N ALA A 40 -7.61 5.19 -12.93
CA ALA A 40 -6.39 4.63 -13.49
C ALA A 40 -5.18 5.26 -12.79
N LEU A 41 -4.42 4.45 -12.05
CA LEU A 41 -3.05 4.78 -11.64
C LEU A 41 -2.17 4.76 -12.90
N HIS A 42 -1.86 5.93 -13.46
CA HIS A 42 -0.77 6.11 -14.39
C HIS A 42 0.56 6.00 -13.62
N ALA A 43 1.22 4.88 -13.74
CA ALA A 43 2.64 4.78 -13.47
C ALA A 43 3.39 5.43 -14.63
N THR A 44 3.83 6.68 -14.45
CA THR A 44 4.67 7.39 -15.42
C THR A 44 6.12 6.92 -15.23
N VAL A 45 6.60 6.13 -16.17
CA VAL A 45 8.01 5.86 -16.38
C VAL A 45 8.66 7.19 -16.81
N MET A 46 9.58 7.72 -16.00
CA MET A 46 10.41 8.89 -16.33
C MET A 46 11.53 8.46 -17.27
N GLU A 47 11.30 8.57 -18.58
CA GLU A 47 12.38 8.66 -19.55
C GLU A 47 13.01 10.05 -19.51
N GLY A 48 14.35 10.08 -19.67
CA GLY A 48 15.21 11.24 -19.53
C GLY A 48 14.79 12.44 -20.38
N GLY A 49 14.21 13.41 -19.73
CA GLY A 49 13.92 14.74 -20.28
C GLY A 49 15.04 15.71 -19.91
N SER A 50 15.73 16.21 -20.93
CA SER A 50 16.68 17.32 -20.89
C SER A 50 16.14 18.47 -20.03
N ILE A 51 16.84 18.78 -18.94
CA ILE A 51 16.56 19.94 -18.09
C ILE A 51 16.90 21.20 -18.90
N ARG A 52 15.89 21.86 -19.46
CA ARG A 52 15.99 23.26 -19.88
C ARG A 52 16.20 24.10 -18.63
N SER A 53 17.38 24.66 -18.49
CA SER A 53 17.70 25.68 -17.52
C SER A 53 16.90 26.92 -17.84
N THR A 54 15.81 27.15 -17.12
CA THR A 54 15.22 28.49 -17.04
C THR A 54 16.12 29.32 -16.15
N SER A 55 16.70 30.36 -16.75
CA SER A 55 17.47 31.38 -16.07
C SER A 55 16.56 32.12 -15.09
N SER A 56 16.81 31.93 -13.82
CA SER A 56 16.23 32.77 -12.75
C SER A 56 17.18 33.94 -12.47
N ASP A 57 17.28 34.85 -13.40
CA ASP A 57 17.80 36.18 -13.16
C ASP A 57 16.63 37.14 -13.34
N ASP A 58 15.87 37.34 -12.31
CA ASP A 58 15.00 38.48 -12.05
C ASP A 58 14.39 38.30 -10.66
N VAL A 59 15.18 38.62 -9.64
CA VAL A 59 14.62 38.99 -8.34
C VAL A 59 15.02 40.42 -8.07
N SER A 60 14.26 41.32 -8.69
CA SER A 60 14.13 42.69 -8.24
C SER A 60 13.51 42.70 -6.85
N PHE A 61 14.17 43.36 -5.93
CA PHE A 61 13.60 43.73 -4.63
C PHE A 61 12.34 44.59 -4.88
N ALA A 62 11.18 43.99 -4.71
CA ALA A 62 9.91 44.69 -4.65
C ALA A 62 9.17 44.16 -3.42
N GLY A 63 8.82 45.10 -2.58
CA GLY A 63 7.85 45.19 -1.53
C GLY A 63 7.21 43.94 -0.97
N GLU A 64 7.35 43.78 0.34
CA GLU A 64 6.53 42.91 1.17
C GLU A 64 5.05 43.16 0.96
N SER A 65 4.38 42.34 0.15
CA SER A 65 2.95 42.11 0.29
C SER A 65 2.73 40.88 1.14
N ARG A 66 2.24 41.09 2.35
CA ARG A 66 1.76 40.04 3.25
C ARG A 66 0.62 39.28 2.57
N GLN A 67 0.92 38.17 1.90
CA GLN A 67 -0.06 37.19 1.52
C GLN A 67 -0.07 36.09 2.60
N CYS A 68 -1.17 36.07 3.38
CA CYS A 68 -1.49 35.04 4.33
C CYS A 68 -1.84 33.74 3.58
N CYS A 69 -0.83 32.90 3.30
CA CYS A 69 -1.00 31.49 3.02
C CYS A 69 -0.14 30.70 3.99
N PRO A 70 -0.64 29.62 4.61
CA PRO A 70 0.13 28.84 5.56
C PRO A 70 1.10 27.89 4.83
N GLU A 71 2.11 28.43 4.16
CA GLU A 71 3.16 27.64 3.49
C GLU A 71 4.17 27.00 4.45
N GLY A 72 4.02 27.23 5.77
CA GLY A 72 5.02 26.80 6.76
C GLY A 72 4.90 25.38 7.27
N THR A 73 3.79 24.65 7.03
CA THR A 73 3.52 23.38 7.71
C THR A 73 4.11 22.15 7.03
N ASN A 74 4.34 22.17 5.72
CA ASN A 74 4.83 21.02 4.94
C ASN A 74 6.30 21.11 4.50
N ASN A 75 7.03 22.15 4.87
CA ASN A 75 8.43 22.29 4.46
C ASN A 75 9.33 21.35 5.29
N PRO A 76 10.02 20.37 4.67
CA PRO A 76 10.88 19.40 5.35
C PRO A 76 12.11 20.03 6.03
N ALA A 77 12.39 21.30 5.76
CA ALA A 77 13.46 22.03 6.43
C ALA A 77 13.18 22.30 7.91
N TYR A 78 11.92 22.32 8.33
CA TYR A 78 11.53 22.59 9.72
C TYR A 78 11.22 21.31 10.49
N LYS A 79 11.57 21.27 11.81
CA LYS A 79 11.27 20.11 12.69
C LYS A 79 9.80 19.70 12.69
N LYS A 80 8.88 20.66 12.55
CA LYS A 80 7.44 20.42 12.53
C LYS A 80 6.98 19.79 11.20
N GLY A 81 7.49 20.26 10.06
CA GLY A 81 7.21 19.69 8.74
C GLY A 81 7.73 18.25 8.62
N ARG A 82 8.92 17.96 9.13
CA ARG A 82 9.47 16.59 9.17
C ARG A 82 8.61 15.63 9.98
N ARG A 83 8.06 16.05 11.12
CA ARG A 83 7.16 15.21 11.94
C ARG A 83 5.84 14.92 11.22
N ILE A 84 5.25 15.92 10.55
CA ILE A 84 4.00 15.75 9.77
C ILE A 84 4.23 14.81 8.61
N GLN A 85 5.32 14.98 7.86
CA GLN A 85 5.67 14.12 6.74
C GLN A 85 5.98 12.68 7.18
N LEU A 86 6.65 12.51 8.33
CA LEU A 86 6.90 11.20 8.95
C LEU A 86 5.58 10.54 9.36
N LEU A 87 4.65 11.31 9.94
CA LEU A 87 3.33 10.81 10.30
C LEU A 87 2.52 10.39 9.07
N GLN A 88 2.52 11.18 8.01
CA GLN A 88 1.85 10.84 6.74
C GLN A 88 2.43 9.57 6.11
N MET A 89 3.76 9.41 6.07
CA MET A 89 4.43 8.22 5.54
C MET A 89 4.22 6.97 6.41
N LEU A 90 3.98 7.12 7.72
CA LEU A 90 3.63 6.01 8.61
C LEU A 90 2.14 5.62 8.50
N ILE A 91 1.24 6.59 8.31
CA ILE A 91 -0.20 6.35 8.19
C ILE A 91 -0.50 5.57 6.89
N LEU A 92 0.21 5.86 5.80
CA LEU A 92 -0.03 5.22 4.50
C LEU A 92 0.05 3.68 4.53
N PRO A 93 1.09 3.04 5.09
CA PRO A 93 1.13 1.58 5.25
C PRO A 93 0.28 1.07 6.42
N PHE A 94 0.00 1.89 7.45
CA PHE A 94 -0.77 1.48 8.62
C PHE A 94 -2.24 1.20 8.29
N ILE A 95 -2.87 2.00 7.41
CA ILE A 95 -4.28 1.81 7.02
C ILE A 95 -4.51 0.47 6.33
N PRO A 96 -3.75 0.04 5.30
CA PRO A 96 -3.90 -1.28 4.70
C PRO A 96 -3.63 -2.43 5.67
N ILE A 97 -2.64 -2.29 6.55
CA ILE A 97 -2.32 -3.31 7.57
C ILE A 97 -3.50 -3.45 8.54
N LEU A 98 -4.04 -2.34 9.04
CA LEU A 98 -5.20 -2.36 9.94
C LEU A 98 -6.42 -2.97 9.23
N ALA A 99 -6.69 -2.58 7.99
CA ALA A 99 -7.76 -3.16 7.18
C ALA A 99 -7.58 -4.68 7.00
N LEU A 100 -6.37 -5.15 6.73
CA LEU A 100 -6.05 -6.57 6.62
C LEU A 100 -6.29 -7.31 7.94
N ILE A 101 -5.86 -6.76 9.07
CA ILE A 101 -6.10 -7.35 10.40
C ILE A 101 -7.61 -7.45 10.68
N VAL A 102 -8.36 -6.38 10.42
CA VAL A 102 -9.82 -6.37 10.62
C VAL A 102 -10.49 -7.39 9.71
N GLN A 103 -10.12 -7.42 8.43
CA GLN A 103 -10.67 -8.38 7.46
C GLN A 103 -10.38 -9.83 7.86
N THR A 104 -9.14 -10.16 8.24
CA THR A 104 -8.77 -11.52 8.67
C THR A 104 -9.45 -11.90 9.98
N ALA A 105 -9.63 -10.96 10.93
CA ALA A 105 -10.35 -11.20 12.17
C ALA A 105 -11.85 -11.44 11.92
N VAL A 106 -12.48 -10.70 11.01
CA VAL A 106 -13.88 -10.91 10.61
C VAL A 106 -14.03 -12.25 9.91
N SER A 107 -13.12 -12.60 8.98
CA SER A 107 -13.13 -13.91 8.32
C SER A 107 -12.98 -15.05 9.31
N LEU A 108 -12.06 -14.93 10.28
CA LEU A 108 -11.87 -15.94 11.32
C LEU A 108 -13.14 -16.11 12.18
N ARG A 109 -13.84 -15.01 12.52
CA ARG A 109 -15.12 -15.08 13.25
C ARG A 109 -16.15 -15.90 12.48
N VAL A 110 -16.25 -15.71 11.16
CA VAL A 110 -17.15 -16.49 10.30
C VAL A 110 -16.77 -17.97 10.30
N LEU A 111 -15.48 -18.29 10.18
CA LEU A 111 -14.99 -19.68 10.21
C LEU A 111 -15.23 -20.37 11.57
N VAL A 112 -15.04 -19.65 12.67
CA VAL A 112 -15.33 -20.16 14.02
C VAL A 112 -16.83 -20.46 14.17
N LYS A 113 -17.70 -19.55 13.70
CA LYS A 113 -19.15 -19.74 13.72
C LYS A 113 -19.55 -20.94 12.86
N HIS A 114 -19.01 -21.05 11.65
CA HIS A 114 -19.26 -22.19 10.77
C HIS A 114 -18.84 -23.53 11.39
N ARG A 115 -17.65 -23.61 12.03
CA ARG A 115 -17.24 -24.80 12.78
C ARG A 115 -18.18 -25.15 13.90
N GLN A 116 -18.68 -24.14 14.63
CA GLN A 116 -19.63 -24.36 15.72
C GLN A 116 -20.96 -24.90 15.19
N GLU A 117 -21.46 -24.35 14.09
CA GLU A 117 -22.65 -24.86 13.40
C GLU A 117 -22.47 -26.31 12.96
N MET A 118 -21.28 -26.70 12.42
CA MET A 118 -20.98 -28.07 12.05
C MET A 118 -20.91 -29.00 13.27
N ALA A 119 -20.37 -28.57 14.40
CA ALA A 119 -20.33 -29.33 15.62
C ALA A 119 -21.75 -29.55 16.20
N ASP A 120 -22.61 -28.55 16.11
CA ASP A 120 -24.02 -28.68 16.51
C ASP A 120 -24.77 -29.67 15.61
N ILE A 121 -24.51 -29.69 14.30
CA ILE A 121 -25.07 -30.67 13.37
C ILE A 121 -24.56 -32.09 13.71
N ASP A 122 -23.27 -32.26 13.98
CA ASP A 122 -22.71 -33.56 14.38
C ASP A 122 -23.39 -34.09 15.67
N SER A 123 -23.61 -33.23 16.65
CA SER A 123 -24.36 -33.56 17.86
C SER A 123 -25.80 -34.02 17.51
N GLN A 124 -26.52 -33.27 16.69
CA GLN A 124 -27.89 -33.60 16.26
C GLN A 124 -27.95 -34.92 15.47
N VAL A 125 -27.00 -35.15 14.56
CA VAL A 125 -26.88 -36.39 13.81
C VAL A 125 -26.59 -37.58 14.75
N THR A 126 -25.77 -37.37 15.75
CA THR A 126 -25.46 -38.38 16.76
C THR A 126 -26.72 -38.76 17.55
N VAL A 127 -27.48 -37.77 18.06
CA VAL A 127 -28.78 -38.00 18.70
C VAL A 127 -29.73 -38.76 17.78
N ALA A 128 -29.89 -38.29 16.54
CA ALA A 128 -30.80 -38.91 15.56
C ALA A 128 -30.44 -40.36 15.26
N THR A 129 -29.13 -40.65 15.08
CA THR A 129 -28.66 -41.99 14.76
C THR A 129 -28.72 -42.95 15.94
N GLU A 130 -28.48 -42.48 17.17
CA GLU A 130 -28.64 -43.27 18.38
C GLU A 130 -30.12 -43.57 18.65
N LEU A 131 -30.98 -42.57 18.51
CA LEU A 131 -32.44 -42.76 18.63
C LEU A 131 -32.96 -43.75 17.59
N GLY A 132 -32.46 -43.69 16.35
CA GLY A 132 -32.80 -44.66 15.32
C GLY A 132 -32.40 -46.12 15.65
N LYS A 133 -31.34 -46.35 16.41
CA LYS A 133 -30.99 -47.69 16.91
C LYS A 133 -32.05 -48.21 17.88
N ILE A 134 -32.44 -47.42 18.86
CA ILE A 134 -33.46 -47.80 19.88
C ILE A 134 -34.76 -48.10 19.18
N VAL A 135 -35.24 -47.22 18.24
CA VAL A 135 -36.45 -47.46 17.45
C VAL A 135 -36.38 -48.81 16.73
N THR A 136 -35.23 -49.12 16.10
CA THR A 136 -35.05 -50.44 15.39
C THR A 136 -35.22 -51.62 16.34
N HIS A 137 -34.61 -51.58 17.54
CA HIS A 137 -34.71 -52.68 18.51
C HIS A 137 -36.15 -52.81 19.10
N ILE A 138 -36.81 -51.69 19.38
CA ILE A 138 -38.21 -51.70 19.81
C ILE A 138 -39.15 -52.23 18.72
N GLN A 139 -38.89 -51.93 17.44
CA GLN A 139 -39.62 -52.51 16.31
C GLN A 139 -39.46 -54.03 16.25
N GLU A 140 -38.24 -54.55 16.43
CA GLU A 140 -37.97 -55.98 16.49
C GLU A 140 -38.64 -56.65 17.68
N GLU A 141 -38.52 -56.03 18.87
CA GLU A 141 -39.18 -56.52 20.07
C GLU A 141 -40.69 -56.59 19.90
N ARG A 142 -41.33 -55.53 19.35
CA ARG A 142 -42.76 -55.57 19.02
C ARG A 142 -43.14 -56.70 18.10
N SER A 143 -42.35 -56.98 17.06
CA SER A 143 -42.60 -58.01 16.09
C SER A 143 -42.58 -59.42 16.74
N GLU A 144 -41.59 -59.67 17.60
CA GLU A 144 -41.53 -60.94 18.34
C GLU A 144 -42.66 -61.06 19.38
N VAL A 145 -43.01 -60.01 20.07
CA VAL A 145 -44.15 -59.96 21.00
C VAL A 145 -45.47 -60.18 20.24
N ALA A 146 -45.65 -59.57 19.06
CA ALA A 146 -46.85 -59.81 18.23
C ALA A 146 -46.99 -61.28 17.84
N PHE A 147 -45.86 -61.87 17.41
CA PHE A 147 -45.83 -63.32 17.11
C PHE A 147 -46.21 -64.15 18.31
N PHE A 148 -45.59 -63.91 19.51
CA PHE A 148 -45.85 -64.62 20.74
C PHE A 148 -47.36 -64.54 21.14
N ILE A 149 -47.95 -63.35 21.07
CA ILE A 149 -49.36 -63.12 21.45
C ILE A 149 -50.36 -63.83 20.53
N TYR A 150 -50.14 -63.78 19.20
CA TYR A 150 -51.09 -64.36 18.23
C TYR A 150 -50.93 -65.85 18.03
N THR A 151 -49.76 -66.42 18.35
CA THR A 151 -49.51 -67.89 18.30
C THR A 151 -49.71 -68.60 19.65
N ASN A 152 -50.31 -67.91 20.67
CA ASN A 152 -50.56 -68.43 22.02
C ASN A 152 -49.34 -69.02 22.68
N GLY A 153 -48.17 -68.33 22.54
CA GLY A 153 -46.94 -68.76 23.21
C GLY A 153 -46.29 -70.03 22.62
N SER A 154 -46.59 -70.37 21.37
CA SER A 154 -45.97 -71.55 20.77
C SER A 154 -44.45 -71.52 20.87
N THR A 155 -43.84 -72.58 21.45
CA THR A 155 -42.46 -72.68 21.86
C THR A 155 -41.47 -72.89 20.71
N TYR A 156 -41.87 -72.75 19.47
CA TYR A 156 -41.02 -72.91 18.29
C TYR A 156 -40.00 -71.78 18.04
N ARG A 157 -39.93 -70.78 18.90
CA ARG A 157 -38.99 -69.67 18.74
C ARG A 157 -38.26 -69.34 19.99
N LYS A 158 -37.08 -68.69 19.78
CA LYS A 158 -36.16 -68.14 20.76
C LYS A 158 -36.89 -67.37 21.86
N ASN A 159 -36.39 -67.56 23.07
CA ASN A 159 -36.90 -66.91 24.25
C ASN A 159 -36.98 -65.36 24.07
N LEU A 160 -38.13 -64.77 24.32
CA LEU A 160 -38.35 -63.30 24.29
C LEU A 160 -37.33 -62.57 25.16
N THR A 161 -36.80 -63.19 26.20
CA THR A 161 -35.75 -62.65 27.09
C THR A 161 -34.52 -62.21 26.31
N GLU A 162 -34.05 -63.02 25.32
CA GLU A 162 -32.87 -62.64 24.49
C GLU A 162 -33.11 -61.35 23.73
N ARG A 163 -34.37 -61.10 23.27
CA ARG A 163 -34.75 -59.89 22.55
C ARG A 163 -34.83 -58.69 23.51
N TYR A 164 -35.36 -58.88 24.71
CA TYR A 164 -35.40 -57.88 25.76
C TYR A 164 -34.00 -57.44 26.19
N ASP A 165 -33.10 -58.42 26.39
CA ASP A 165 -31.70 -58.16 26.73
C ASP A 165 -31.01 -57.37 25.61
N ALA A 166 -31.28 -57.68 24.34
CA ALA A 166 -30.75 -56.96 23.23
C ALA A 166 -31.22 -55.48 23.20
N THR A 167 -32.50 -55.24 23.43
CA THR A 167 -33.05 -53.86 23.52
C THR A 167 -32.48 -53.12 24.72
N ASP A 168 -32.35 -53.77 25.87
CA ASP A 168 -31.81 -53.17 27.08
C ASP A 168 -30.34 -52.87 26.96
N SER A 169 -29.56 -53.73 26.29
CA SER A 169 -28.13 -53.49 26.04
C SER A 169 -27.90 -52.24 25.15
N VAL A 170 -28.74 -52.05 24.13
CA VAL A 170 -28.65 -50.86 23.27
C VAL A 170 -29.11 -49.62 24.04
N LEU A 171 -30.12 -49.73 24.88
CA LEU A 171 -30.56 -48.64 25.70
C LEU A 171 -29.48 -48.23 26.73
N LEU A 172 -28.81 -49.21 27.37
CA LEU A 172 -27.72 -48.93 28.31
C LEU A 172 -26.52 -48.22 27.63
N ASN A 173 -26.14 -48.64 26.44
CA ASN A 173 -25.03 -48.10 25.68
C ASN A 173 -25.34 -46.75 25.02
N MET A 174 -26.57 -46.25 25.09
CA MET A 174 -26.93 -44.96 24.52
C MET A 174 -26.37 -43.80 25.36
N SER A 175 -25.54 -42.95 24.71
CA SER A 175 -24.84 -41.85 25.37
C SER A 175 -25.74 -40.59 25.58
N ILE A 176 -26.70 -40.40 24.69
CA ILE A 176 -27.52 -39.21 24.64
C ILE A 176 -28.99 -39.63 24.66
N TRP A 177 -29.79 -39.11 25.60
CA TRP A 177 -31.22 -39.34 25.70
C TRP A 177 -31.98 -38.07 25.31
N PRO A 178 -33.11 -38.17 24.52
CA PRO A 178 -33.95 -37.02 24.26
C PRO A 178 -34.50 -36.41 25.54
N SER A 179 -34.46 -35.10 25.64
CA SER A 179 -34.74 -34.38 26.90
C SER A 179 -36.13 -34.62 27.43
N VAL A 180 -37.12 -34.75 26.57
CA VAL A 180 -38.52 -35.05 26.96
C VAL A 180 -39.29 -35.62 25.77
N PHE A 181 -40.06 -36.70 25.93
CA PHE A 181 -41.05 -37.12 24.95
C PHE A 181 -42.35 -37.57 25.61
N HIS A 182 -43.47 -37.37 24.89
CA HIS A 182 -44.81 -37.67 25.39
C HIS A 182 -45.29 -39.00 24.82
N LEU A 183 -45.62 -39.93 25.69
CA LEU A 183 -46.30 -41.16 25.32
C LEU A 183 -47.83 -40.96 25.46
N HIS A 184 -48.58 -41.27 24.40
CA HIS A 184 -50.02 -41.22 24.44
C HIS A 184 -50.58 -42.41 25.28
N SER A 185 -51.25 -42.08 26.36
CA SER A 185 -52.05 -43.08 27.11
C SER A 185 -53.32 -43.39 26.35
N GLU A 186 -53.83 -44.60 26.48
CA GLU A 186 -54.98 -45.12 25.73
C GLU A 186 -56.30 -44.38 25.91
N ASN A 187 -56.45 -43.66 26.97
CA ASN A 187 -57.72 -42.97 27.32
C ASN A 187 -57.80 -41.53 26.75
N GLY A 188 -56.92 -41.16 25.82
CA GLY A 188 -57.02 -39.89 25.11
C GLY A 188 -56.76 -38.62 25.85
N SER A 189 -56.53 -38.65 27.18
CA SER A 189 -56.41 -37.49 28.04
C SER A 189 -55.18 -37.44 28.95
N GLN A 190 -54.35 -38.48 29.00
CA GLN A 190 -53.13 -38.48 29.80
C GLN A 190 -51.92 -38.82 28.95
N PHE A 191 -50.93 -37.92 28.95
CA PHE A 191 -49.61 -38.15 28.37
C PHE A 191 -48.66 -38.58 29.48
N THR A 192 -48.03 -39.75 29.35
CA THR A 192 -46.92 -40.10 30.21
C THR A 192 -45.70 -39.32 29.71
N LEU A 193 -45.18 -38.47 30.58
CA LEU A 193 -43.98 -37.64 30.23
C LEU A 193 -42.75 -38.44 30.66
N ILE A 194 -41.93 -38.83 29.68
CA ILE A 194 -40.68 -39.51 29.95
C ILE A 194 -39.55 -38.49 29.88
N ARG A 195 -38.85 -38.30 30.98
CA ARG A 195 -37.80 -37.26 31.15
C ARG A 195 -36.37 -37.78 30.99
N ASN A 196 -36.18 -39.06 31.31
CA ASN A 196 -34.85 -39.65 31.27
C ASN A 196 -34.84 -41.13 30.85
N LYS A 197 -33.67 -41.66 30.52
CA LYS A 197 -33.47 -43.03 30.09
C LYS A 197 -33.91 -44.07 31.12
N SER A 198 -33.64 -43.84 32.38
CA SER A 198 -33.98 -44.79 33.48
C SER A 198 -35.49 -44.87 33.68
N GLU A 199 -36.23 -43.79 33.54
CA GLU A 199 -37.70 -43.72 33.61
C GLU A 199 -38.32 -44.53 32.47
N PHE A 200 -37.77 -44.38 31.23
CA PHE A 200 -38.20 -45.15 30.10
C PHE A 200 -37.92 -46.67 30.28
N GLN A 201 -36.75 -47.02 30.78
CA GLN A 201 -36.37 -48.43 31.02
C GLN A 201 -37.29 -49.08 32.08
N MET A 202 -37.65 -48.35 33.13
CA MET A 202 -38.59 -48.82 34.15
C MET A 202 -39.97 -49.03 33.55
N GLU A 203 -40.51 -48.07 32.78
CA GLU A 203 -41.79 -48.16 32.10
C GLU A 203 -41.84 -49.35 31.14
N LEU A 204 -40.75 -49.55 30.34
CA LEU A 204 -40.62 -50.65 29.40
C LEU A 204 -40.59 -52.02 30.13
N SER A 205 -39.88 -52.14 31.25
CA SER A 205 -39.83 -53.35 32.08
C SER A 205 -41.22 -53.70 32.67
N GLN A 206 -41.86 -52.71 33.32
CA GLN A 206 -43.22 -52.87 33.84
C GLN A 206 -44.21 -53.27 32.77
N PHE A 207 -44.09 -52.71 31.58
CA PHE A 207 -44.97 -53.04 30.46
C PHE A 207 -44.75 -54.49 30.00
N ARG A 208 -43.52 -54.96 29.89
CA ARG A 208 -43.17 -56.37 29.53
C ARG A 208 -43.80 -57.39 30.47
N ASP A 209 -43.91 -57.05 31.78
CA ASP A 209 -44.55 -57.95 32.76
C ASP A 209 -46.07 -58.14 32.48
N THR A 210 -46.71 -57.14 31.84
CA THR A 210 -48.15 -57.21 31.50
C THR A 210 -48.47 -57.99 30.22
N ILE A 211 -47.49 -58.42 29.44
CA ILE A 211 -47.64 -59.03 28.11
C ILE A 211 -48.39 -60.36 28.19
N SER A 212 -48.20 -61.17 29.23
CA SER A 212 -48.87 -62.44 29.42
C SER A 212 -50.36 -62.34 29.78
N GLU A 213 -50.77 -61.24 30.42
CA GLU A 213 -52.12 -61.08 30.96
C GLU A 213 -52.98 -60.01 30.28
N GLY A 214 -52.36 -59.21 29.37
CA GLY A 214 -52.99 -58.00 28.80
C GLY A 214 -53.82 -58.28 27.53
N ASN A 215 -54.62 -57.23 27.17
CA ASN A 215 -55.35 -57.19 25.90
C ASN A 215 -54.34 -57.13 24.72
N LYS A 216 -54.40 -58.07 23.79
CA LYS A 216 -53.48 -58.24 22.66
C LYS A 216 -53.35 -56.96 21.85
N ASP A 217 -54.42 -56.26 21.51
CA ASP A 217 -54.43 -55.05 20.73
C ASP A 217 -53.85 -53.85 21.51
N ARG A 218 -53.96 -53.86 22.86
CA ARG A 218 -53.38 -52.81 23.74
C ARG A 218 -51.86 -52.87 23.73
N ILE A 219 -51.32 -54.07 23.83
CA ILE A 219 -49.86 -54.30 23.89
C ILE A 219 -49.19 -53.76 22.62
N LEU A 220 -49.73 -54.09 21.47
CA LEU A 220 -49.17 -53.67 20.20
C LEU A 220 -49.30 -52.17 19.95
N ARG A 221 -50.38 -51.54 20.41
CA ARG A 221 -50.55 -50.09 20.36
C ARG A 221 -49.54 -49.37 21.20
N TRP A 222 -49.16 -49.88 22.36
CA TRP A 222 -48.14 -49.28 23.21
C TRP A 222 -46.79 -49.20 22.49
N TYR A 223 -46.28 -50.28 21.93
CA TYR A 223 -45.06 -50.29 21.16
C TYR A 223 -45.12 -49.31 19.97
N THR A 224 -46.23 -49.28 19.25
CA THR A 224 -46.44 -48.35 18.15
C THR A 224 -46.42 -46.90 18.60
N SER A 225 -47.02 -46.59 19.78
CA SER A 225 -47.00 -45.23 20.33
C SER A 225 -45.57 -44.80 20.79
N VAL A 226 -44.80 -45.72 21.35
CA VAL A 226 -43.40 -45.46 21.74
C VAL A 226 -42.57 -45.12 20.49
N ASN A 227 -42.64 -45.95 19.46
CA ASN A 227 -41.95 -45.70 18.21
C ASN A 227 -42.38 -44.42 17.51
N ALA A 228 -43.69 -44.12 17.52
CA ALA A 228 -44.22 -42.89 16.95
C ALA A 228 -43.73 -41.64 17.72
N ALA A 229 -43.65 -41.70 19.05
CA ALA A 229 -43.12 -40.63 19.86
C ALA A 229 -41.64 -40.38 19.57
N MET A 230 -40.81 -41.42 19.53
CA MET A 230 -39.37 -41.33 19.19
C MET A 230 -39.15 -40.82 17.77
N LEU A 231 -39.90 -41.27 16.81
CA LEU A 231 -39.82 -40.84 15.42
C LEU A 231 -40.32 -39.37 15.22
N THR A 232 -41.25 -38.93 16.05
CA THR A 232 -41.69 -37.53 16.07
C THR A 232 -40.60 -36.63 16.66
N HIS A 233 -39.95 -37.07 17.75
CA HIS A 233 -38.81 -36.36 18.31
C HIS A 233 -37.66 -36.25 17.30
N LEU A 234 -37.32 -37.36 16.63
CA LEU A 234 -36.38 -37.35 15.54
C LEU A 234 -36.74 -36.34 14.44
N THR A 235 -38.03 -36.23 14.10
CA THR A 235 -38.51 -35.28 13.06
C THR A 235 -38.31 -33.83 13.48
N ASN A 236 -38.49 -33.50 14.76
CA ASN A 236 -38.31 -32.13 15.26
C ASN A 236 -36.83 -31.73 15.25
N HIS A 237 -35.92 -32.62 15.63
CA HIS A 237 -34.49 -32.36 15.53
C HIS A 237 -34.00 -32.17 14.10
N ILE A 238 -34.58 -32.91 13.13
CA ILE A 238 -34.21 -32.73 11.71
C ILE A 238 -34.63 -31.35 11.20
N LYS A 239 -35.77 -30.81 11.65
CA LYS A 239 -36.23 -29.45 11.25
C LYS A 239 -35.28 -28.35 11.68
N GLU A 240 -34.57 -28.53 12.80
CA GLU A 240 -33.60 -27.56 13.34
C GLU A 240 -32.27 -27.57 12.53
N ALA A 241 -31.99 -28.63 11.78
CA ALA A 241 -30.74 -28.82 11.03
C ALA A 241 -30.75 -28.27 9.58
N ASP A 242 -31.66 -27.37 9.24
CA ASP A 242 -32.05 -27.00 7.85
C ASP A 242 -31.00 -26.21 7.01
N THR A 243 -29.77 -26.07 7.43
CA THR A 243 -28.84 -25.14 6.75
C THR A 243 -27.85 -25.77 5.76
N ASN A 244 -27.56 -27.09 5.76
CA ASN A 244 -26.37 -27.59 5.05
C ASN A 244 -26.51 -28.87 4.20
N GLY A 245 -27.70 -29.20 3.68
CA GLY A 245 -27.85 -30.37 2.78
C GLY A 245 -27.84 -31.73 3.51
N VAL A 246 -27.39 -31.82 4.76
CA VAL A 246 -27.44 -33.01 5.63
C VAL A 246 -28.88 -33.40 5.91
N TRP A 247 -29.78 -32.43 5.92
CA TRP A 247 -31.23 -32.62 6.15
C TRP A 247 -31.86 -33.65 5.18
N ARG A 248 -31.42 -33.70 3.92
CA ARG A 248 -31.91 -34.67 2.94
C ARG A 248 -31.63 -36.09 3.39
N ASN A 249 -30.42 -36.35 3.84
CA ASN A 249 -29.99 -37.67 4.32
C ASN A 249 -30.73 -38.06 5.59
N LEU A 250 -30.95 -37.09 6.51
CA LEU A 250 -31.70 -37.32 7.74
C LEU A 250 -33.18 -37.53 7.48
N ILE A 251 -33.81 -36.87 6.48
CA ILE A 251 -35.18 -37.13 6.06
C ILE A 251 -35.27 -38.52 5.46
N ALA A 252 -34.36 -38.92 4.56
CA ALA A 252 -34.30 -40.25 4.03
C ALA A 252 -34.18 -41.31 5.14
N PHE A 253 -33.30 -41.09 6.12
CA PHE A 253 -33.13 -41.96 7.30
C PHE A 253 -34.43 -42.07 8.10
N LYS A 254 -35.07 -40.95 8.42
CA LYS A 254 -36.38 -40.93 9.11
C LYS A 254 -37.46 -41.67 8.35
N ASN A 255 -37.59 -41.41 7.02
CA ASN A 255 -38.58 -42.01 6.20
C ASN A 255 -38.39 -43.52 6.09
N LEU A 256 -37.15 -44.01 5.99
CA LEU A 256 -36.83 -45.43 5.98
C LEU A 256 -37.19 -46.08 7.34
N LEU A 257 -36.88 -45.46 8.47
CA LEU A 257 -37.27 -45.97 9.78
C LEU A 257 -38.78 -46.02 9.94
N ARG A 258 -39.52 -45.00 9.46
CA ARG A 258 -41.00 -44.99 9.48
C ARG A 258 -41.60 -46.00 8.53
N SER A 259 -40.96 -46.29 7.40
CA SER A 259 -41.35 -47.37 6.47
C SER A 259 -41.28 -48.72 7.18
N ILE A 260 -40.16 -49.02 7.86
CA ILE A 260 -39.96 -50.26 8.61
C ILE A 260 -40.98 -50.34 9.78
N GLU A 261 -41.28 -49.19 10.43
CA GLU A 261 -42.32 -49.14 11.48
C GLU A 261 -43.67 -49.57 10.96
N ASN A 262 -44.10 -49.08 9.80
CA ASN A 262 -45.34 -49.43 9.20
C ASN A 262 -45.38 -50.86 8.68
N PHE A 263 -44.28 -51.36 8.09
CA PHE A 263 -44.14 -52.78 7.78
C PHE A 263 -44.31 -53.66 9.02
N GLY A 264 -43.69 -53.34 10.13
CA GLY A 264 -43.85 -54.07 11.38
C GLY A 264 -45.24 -54.01 11.96
N ALA A 265 -45.97 -52.89 11.79
CA ALA A 265 -47.38 -52.82 12.15
C ALA A 265 -48.25 -53.68 11.23
N ALA A 266 -48.01 -53.68 9.93
CA ALA A 266 -48.68 -54.56 8.96
C ALA A 266 -48.43 -56.05 9.25
N LEU A 267 -47.14 -56.38 9.60
CA LEU A 267 -46.73 -57.74 9.98
C LEU A 267 -47.62 -58.30 11.10
N ALA A 268 -47.88 -57.52 12.15
CA ALA A 268 -48.73 -57.96 13.26
C ALA A 268 -50.17 -58.37 12.83
N TYR A 269 -50.77 -57.63 11.90
CA TYR A 269 -52.07 -57.98 11.30
C TYR A 269 -51.97 -59.20 10.41
N GLY A 270 -50.89 -59.39 9.63
CA GLY A 270 -50.69 -60.58 8.83
C GLY A 270 -50.50 -61.84 9.66
N ILE A 271 -49.76 -61.79 10.77
CA ILE A 271 -49.69 -62.94 11.71
C ILE A 271 -51.07 -63.25 12.22
N LYS A 272 -51.87 -62.26 12.58
CA LYS A 272 -53.27 -62.46 13.01
C LYS A 272 -54.12 -63.12 11.97
N TYR A 273 -53.95 -62.73 10.67
CA TYR A 273 -54.69 -63.34 9.54
C TYR A 273 -54.44 -64.86 9.49
N TYR A 274 -53.22 -65.29 9.47
CA TYR A 274 -52.87 -66.72 9.40
C TYR A 274 -53.24 -67.46 10.68
N ALA A 275 -53.15 -66.85 11.86
CA ALA A 275 -53.51 -67.46 13.11
C ALA A 275 -55.02 -67.54 13.37
N SER A 276 -55.82 -66.61 12.87
CA SER A 276 -57.27 -66.59 13.06
C SER A 276 -58.07 -66.99 11.83
N GLY A 277 -57.44 -67.08 10.65
CA GLY A 277 -58.03 -67.46 9.38
C GLY A 277 -58.71 -66.34 8.58
N VAL A 278 -59.00 -65.18 9.17
CA VAL A 278 -59.59 -64.01 8.53
C VAL A 278 -59.36 -62.77 9.36
N LEU A 279 -59.18 -61.60 8.72
CA LEU A 279 -59.16 -60.30 9.42
C LEU A 279 -60.55 -59.67 9.43
N GLN A 280 -60.95 -59.15 10.59
CA GLN A 280 -62.13 -58.28 10.70
C GLN A 280 -61.91 -57.01 9.86
N GLN A 281 -63.00 -56.45 9.31
CA GLN A 281 -62.97 -55.29 8.44
C GLN A 281 -62.08 -54.13 8.94
N ARG A 282 -62.17 -53.80 10.23
CA ARG A 282 -61.33 -52.72 10.83
C ARG A 282 -59.84 -53.10 10.85
N GLN A 283 -59.49 -54.33 11.05
CA GLN A 283 -58.12 -54.84 11.11
C GLN A 283 -57.52 -54.93 9.70
N PHE A 284 -58.31 -55.35 8.73
CA PHE A 284 -57.96 -55.38 7.32
C PHE A 284 -57.69 -53.97 6.78
N ILE A 285 -58.53 -52.98 7.09
CA ILE A 285 -58.29 -51.59 6.69
C ILE A 285 -57.00 -51.08 7.33
N ARG A 286 -56.66 -51.38 8.59
CA ARG A 286 -55.43 -51.02 9.22
C ARG A 286 -54.20 -51.68 8.58
N PHE A 287 -54.30 -52.96 8.23
CA PHE A 287 -53.27 -53.65 7.45
C PHE A 287 -52.96 -52.91 6.15
N VAL A 288 -53.98 -52.66 5.33
CA VAL A 288 -53.84 -51.96 4.06
C VAL A 288 -53.27 -50.57 4.25
N HIS A 289 -53.71 -49.83 5.28
CA HIS A 289 -53.20 -48.49 5.57
C HIS A 289 -51.70 -48.48 5.93
N HIS A 290 -51.29 -49.37 6.83
CA HIS A 290 -49.88 -49.45 7.24
C HIS A 290 -49.00 -49.93 6.09
N ASP A 291 -49.45 -50.91 5.34
CA ASP A 291 -48.72 -51.42 4.18
C ASP A 291 -48.52 -50.34 3.10
N ALA A 292 -49.59 -49.62 2.72
CA ALA A 292 -49.52 -48.53 1.76
C ALA A 292 -48.57 -47.41 2.19
N ILE A 293 -48.68 -46.99 3.46
CA ILE A 293 -47.76 -45.94 4.00
C ILE A 293 -46.31 -46.41 4.01
N ALA A 294 -46.07 -47.69 4.29
CA ALA A 294 -44.72 -48.22 4.33
C ALA A 294 -44.06 -48.11 2.93
N PHE A 295 -44.73 -48.47 1.85
CA PHE A 295 -44.23 -48.35 0.48
C PHE A 295 -44.09 -46.93 0.03
N VAL A 296 -45.01 -46.02 0.34
CA VAL A 296 -44.92 -44.56 0.05
C VAL A 296 -43.69 -43.96 0.71
N LEU A 297 -43.47 -44.21 2.00
CA LEU A 297 -42.30 -43.71 2.73
C LEU A 297 -40.98 -44.27 2.21
N LEU A 298 -41.00 -45.51 1.70
CA LEU A 298 -39.84 -46.13 1.06
C LEU A 298 -39.53 -45.42 -0.27
N ASP A 299 -40.50 -45.13 -1.07
CA ASP A 299 -40.35 -44.42 -2.36
C ASP A 299 -39.90 -42.97 -2.12
N ASP A 300 -40.48 -42.27 -1.13
CA ASP A 300 -40.02 -40.98 -0.70
C ASP A 300 -38.53 -40.97 -0.29
N THR A 301 -38.08 -42.04 0.39
CA THR A 301 -36.67 -42.22 0.75
C THR A 301 -35.77 -42.19 -0.47
N PHE A 302 -36.19 -42.88 -1.54
CA PHE A 302 -35.43 -42.96 -2.79
C PHE A 302 -35.45 -41.64 -3.55
N THR A 303 -36.49 -40.86 -3.43
CA THR A 303 -36.58 -39.53 -4.01
C THR A 303 -35.55 -38.55 -3.34
N PHE A 304 -35.40 -38.61 -2.02
CA PHE A 304 -34.42 -37.80 -1.30
C PHE A 304 -32.97 -38.27 -1.49
N LEU A 305 -32.77 -39.59 -1.65
CA LEU A 305 -31.45 -40.19 -1.78
C LEU A 305 -31.37 -41.31 -2.84
N PRO A 306 -31.15 -40.94 -4.12
CA PRO A 306 -31.13 -41.92 -5.22
C PRO A 306 -30.10 -43.04 -5.06
N LEU A 307 -28.97 -42.75 -4.36
CA LEU A 307 -27.91 -43.75 -4.06
C LEU A 307 -28.47 -44.96 -3.31
N ILE A 308 -29.40 -44.77 -2.39
CA ILE A 308 -30.03 -45.83 -1.62
C ILE A 308 -31.01 -46.62 -2.47
N LYS A 309 -31.63 -46.03 -3.50
CA LYS A 309 -32.45 -46.69 -4.46
C LYS A 309 -31.69 -47.77 -5.23
N ASP A 310 -30.52 -47.43 -5.74
CA ASP A 310 -29.66 -48.39 -6.47
C ASP A 310 -29.27 -49.58 -5.58
N LEU A 311 -28.93 -49.27 -4.31
CA LEU A 311 -28.58 -50.29 -3.34
C LEU A 311 -29.79 -51.20 -3.05
N TYR A 312 -30.98 -50.62 -2.82
CA TYR A 312 -32.22 -51.33 -2.59
C TYR A 312 -32.59 -52.23 -3.79
N GLU A 313 -32.58 -51.72 -5.03
CA GLU A 313 -32.94 -52.48 -6.24
C GLU A 313 -31.97 -53.64 -6.49
N ASN A 314 -30.67 -53.48 -6.21
CA ASN A 314 -29.67 -54.51 -6.46
C ASN A 314 -29.60 -55.55 -5.34
N GLN A 315 -29.79 -55.19 -4.08
CA GLN A 315 -29.62 -56.09 -2.94
C GLN A 315 -30.95 -56.61 -2.41
N THR A 316 -31.92 -55.73 -2.15
CA THR A 316 -33.16 -56.08 -1.45
C THR A 316 -34.23 -56.56 -2.43
N LYS A 317 -34.51 -55.78 -3.47
CA LYS A 317 -35.62 -56.08 -4.40
C LYS A 317 -35.41 -57.34 -5.22
N ARG A 318 -34.15 -57.73 -5.45
CA ARG A 318 -33.79 -59.00 -6.15
C ARG A 318 -33.68 -60.19 -5.21
N SER A 319 -33.79 -59.98 -3.90
CA SER A 319 -33.69 -61.05 -2.92
C SER A 319 -34.90 -61.98 -2.97
N LEU A 320 -34.68 -63.24 -2.63
CA LEU A 320 -35.77 -64.23 -2.47
C LEU A 320 -36.73 -63.79 -1.35
N ASN A 321 -36.21 -63.11 -0.32
CA ASN A 321 -37.00 -62.60 0.78
C ASN A 321 -38.07 -61.57 0.33
N TYR A 322 -37.73 -60.70 -0.62
CA TYR A 322 -38.69 -59.76 -1.20
C TYR A 322 -39.78 -60.46 -1.99
N LEU A 323 -39.43 -61.43 -2.82
CA LEU A 323 -40.42 -62.16 -3.61
C LEU A 323 -41.40 -62.94 -2.72
N GLN A 324 -40.89 -63.62 -1.72
CA GLN A 324 -41.73 -64.34 -0.74
C GLN A 324 -42.61 -63.37 0.07
N MET A 325 -42.11 -62.22 0.42
CA MET A 325 -42.88 -61.20 1.09
C MET A 325 -44.06 -60.72 0.23
N ILE A 326 -43.82 -60.42 -1.04
CA ILE A 326 -44.85 -59.94 -1.96
C ILE A 326 -45.95 -61.04 -2.16
N GLU A 327 -45.56 -62.28 -2.33
CA GLU A 327 -46.51 -63.41 -2.47
C GLU A 327 -47.45 -63.55 -1.26
N ARG A 328 -46.86 -63.55 -0.06
CA ARG A 328 -47.65 -63.65 1.17
C ARG A 328 -48.48 -62.40 1.47
N ARG A 329 -48.03 -61.25 1.08
CA ARG A 329 -48.75 -59.98 1.15
C ARG A 329 -50.00 -60.03 0.26
N ASP A 330 -49.90 -60.50 -0.96
CA ASP A 330 -51.01 -60.59 -1.91
C ASP A 330 -52.07 -61.58 -1.47
N GLU A 331 -51.74 -62.65 -0.75
CA GLU A 331 -52.68 -63.55 -0.07
C GLU A 331 -53.55 -62.78 0.94
N ILE A 332 -52.93 -61.95 1.80
CA ILE A 332 -53.65 -61.17 2.83
C ILE A 332 -54.54 -60.12 2.18
N PHE A 333 -54.13 -59.50 1.07
CA PHE A 333 -54.94 -58.50 0.36
C PHE A 333 -56.28 -59.07 -0.14
N LYS A 334 -56.33 -60.36 -0.42
CA LYS A 334 -57.57 -61.06 -0.82
C LYS A 334 -58.51 -61.25 0.38
N ASN A 335 -57.97 -61.22 1.63
CA ASN A 335 -58.66 -61.47 2.89
C ASN A 335 -59.66 -62.62 2.82
N ALA A 336 -59.33 -63.66 2.02
CA ALA A 336 -60.15 -64.86 1.87
C ALA A 336 -60.12 -65.63 3.22
N PRO A 337 -61.26 -66.23 3.65
CA PRO A 337 -61.28 -67.09 4.83
C PRO A 337 -60.42 -68.32 4.59
N ILE A 338 -59.43 -68.56 5.44
CA ILE A 338 -58.57 -69.73 5.45
C ILE A 338 -58.69 -70.48 6.79
N ALA A 339 -58.30 -71.76 6.82
CA ALA A 339 -58.23 -72.49 8.09
C ALA A 339 -57.08 -71.90 8.89
N PRO A 340 -57.26 -71.62 10.22
CA PRO A 340 -56.23 -71.16 11.09
C PRO A 340 -55.00 -72.12 11.03
N ASN A 341 -53.86 -71.55 10.68
CA ASN A 341 -52.64 -72.34 10.52
C ASN A 341 -51.45 -71.60 11.14
N ILE A 342 -50.94 -72.14 12.21
CA ILE A 342 -49.79 -71.57 12.93
C ILE A 342 -48.51 -71.71 12.12
N THR A 343 -48.34 -72.80 11.36
CA THR A 343 -47.15 -73.00 10.48
C THR A 343 -47.08 -71.93 9.41
N ALA A 344 -48.21 -71.60 8.77
CA ALA A 344 -48.30 -70.50 7.81
C ALA A 344 -48.04 -69.16 8.46
N ALA A 345 -48.43 -68.93 9.71
CA ALA A 345 -48.10 -67.73 10.44
C ALA A 345 -46.60 -67.60 10.75
N ILE A 346 -45.90 -68.72 10.99
CA ILE A 346 -44.44 -68.79 11.20
C ILE A 346 -43.72 -68.45 9.88
N GLU A 347 -44.10 -69.07 8.77
CA GLU A 347 -43.54 -68.85 7.45
C GLU A 347 -43.69 -67.38 6.99
N TYR A 348 -44.88 -66.81 7.24
CA TYR A 348 -45.15 -65.37 6.97
C TYR A 348 -44.25 -64.47 7.83
N PHE A 349 -44.18 -64.73 9.12
CA PHE A 349 -43.31 -63.97 10.02
C PHE A 349 -41.86 -64.02 9.60
N ASP A 350 -41.35 -65.17 9.19
CA ASP A 350 -39.96 -65.35 8.79
C ASP A 350 -39.66 -64.65 7.47
N SER A 351 -40.59 -64.70 6.48
CA SER A 351 -40.39 -64.05 5.19
C SER A 351 -40.38 -62.53 5.33
N ILE A 352 -41.34 -61.94 6.08
CA ILE A 352 -41.38 -60.51 6.34
C ILE A 352 -40.22 -60.04 7.25
N GLY A 353 -39.84 -60.86 8.26
CA GLY A 353 -38.75 -60.63 9.15
C GLY A 353 -37.43 -60.47 8.42
N LYS A 354 -37.17 -61.38 7.45
CA LYS A 354 -35.97 -61.32 6.58
C LYS A 354 -35.95 -60.09 5.70
N TYR A 355 -37.11 -59.76 5.08
CA TYR A 355 -37.22 -58.51 4.29
C TYR A 355 -37.04 -57.26 5.16
N ALA A 356 -37.57 -57.25 6.38
CA ALA A 356 -37.35 -56.15 7.31
C ALA A 356 -35.88 -56.03 7.75
N GLU A 357 -35.15 -57.14 7.85
CA GLU A 357 -33.71 -57.14 8.11
C GLU A 357 -32.91 -56.56 6.94
N ASP A 358 -33.28 -56.90 5.70
CA ASP A 358 -32.70 -56.28 4.50
C ASP A 358 -32.88 -54.76 4.52
N LEU A 359 -34.05 -54.24 4.91
CA LEU A 359 -34.29 -52.80 5.08
C LEU A 359 -33.47 -52.19 6.24
N ARG A 360 -33.28 -52.93 7.33
CA ARG A 360 -32.43 -52.46 8.45
C ARG A 360 -30.98 -52.37 8.05
N GLU A 361 -30.50 -53.28 7.19
CA GLU A 361 -29.13 -53.12 6.64
C GLU A 361 -29.00 -51.83 5.81
N LEU A 362 -30.02 -51.44 5.06
CA LEU A 362 -30.05 -50.13 4.41
C LEU A 362 -30.01 -48.96 5.43
N VAL A 363 -30.74 -49.09 6.55
CA VAL A 363 -30.69 -48.11 7.64
C VAL A 363 -29.26 -48.02 8.25
N LYS A 364 -28.61 -49.18 8.47
CA LYS A 364 -27.23 -49.21 9.01
C LYS A 364 -26.25 -48.57 8.01
N HIS A 365 -26.42 -48.84 6.72
CA HIS A 365 -25.60 -48.23 5.67
C HIS A 365 -25.80 -46.73 5.59
N LEU A 366 -27.05 -46.29 5.55
CA LEU A 366 -27.37 -44.85 5.49
C LEU A 366 -26.86 -44.10 6.71
N ARG A 367 -26.99 -44.68 7.92
CA ARG A 367 -26.44 -44.13 9.17
C ARG A 367 -24.92 -43.96 9.09
N ARG A 368 -24.19 -44.94 8.50
CA ARG A 368 -22.74 -44.86 8.32
C ARG A 368 -22.39 -43.70 7.36
N LEU A 369 -23.05 -43.63 6.22
CA LEU A 369 -22.85 -42.55 5.25
C LEU A 369 -23.09 -41.16 5.86
N ILE A 370 -24.14 -41.00 6.65
CA ILE A 370 -24.43 -39.71 7.30
C ILE A 370 -23.32 -39.33 8.28
N LYS A 371 -22.85 -40.27 9.09
CA LYS A 371 -21.74 -40.04 10.05
C LYS A 371 -20.44 -39.71 9.35
N GLU A 372 -20.08 -40.43 8.30
CA GLU A 372 -18.86 -40.18 7.51
C GLU A 372 -18.89 -38.80 6.84
N TRP A 373 -20.04 -38.42 6.31
CA TRP A 373 -20.24 -37.10 5.70
C TRP A 373 -20.05 -35.97 6.71
N VAL A 374 -20.76 -36.04 7.82
CA VAL A 374 -20.70 -35.02 8.86
C VAL A 374 -19.28 -34.92 9.46
N ALA A 375 -18.65 -36.06 9.72
CA ALA A 375 -17.27 -36.09 10.22
C ALA A 375 -16.28 -35.45 9.24
N LYS A 376 -16.46 -35.66 7.93
CA LYS A 376 -15.65 -35.03 6.90
C LYS A 376 -15.85 -33.52 6.86
N ASP A 377 -17.09 -33.05 6.86
CA ASP A 377 -17.42 -31.64 6.85
C ASP A 377 -16.92 -30.92 8.10
N LEU A 378 -17.05 -31.58 9.28
CA LEU A 378 -16.52 -31.05 10.54
C LEU A 378 -14.99 -30.92 10.50
N LEU A 379 -14.30 -31.93 9.96
CA LEU A 379 -12.85 -31.89 9.80
C LEU A 379 -12.41 -30.78 8.85
N GLU A 380 -13.15 -30.60 7.75
CA GLU A 380 -12.88 -29.53 6.82
C GLU A 380 -13.08 -28.13 7.44
N ALA A 381 -14.17 -27.94 8.18
CA ALA A 381 -14.42 -26.70 8.91
C ALA A 381 -13.33 -26.42 9.97
N TYR A 382 -12.86 -27.48 10.66
CA TYR A 382 -11.73 -27.37 11.58
C TYR A 382 -10.44 -26.93 10.87
N ASN A 383 -10.11 -27.56 9.75
CA ASN A 383 -8.90 -27.22 8.97
C ASN A 383 -8.96 -25.78 8.45
N GLN A 384 -10.12 -25.34 7.97
CA GLN A 384 -10.33 -23.97 7.54
C GLN A 384 -10.15 -22.97 8.69
N GLN A 385 -10.66 -23.30 9.88
CA GLN A 385 -10.44 -22.46 11.07
C GLN A 385 -8.96 -22.38 11.47
N VAL A 386 -8.24 -23.52 11.47
CA VAL A 386 -6.79 -23.56 11.76
C VAL A 386 -6.03 -22.71 10.75
N LEU A 387 -6.34 -22.84 9.46
CA LEU A 387 -5.74 -22.02 8.41
C LEU A 387 -6.01 -20.52 8.63
N GLY A 388 -7.25 -20.16 8.92
CA GLY A 388 -7.63 -18.77 9.20
C GLY A 388 -6.92 -18.19 10.44
N SER A 389 -6.77 -19.00 11.50
CA SER A 389 -6.04 -18.58 12.70
C SER A 389 -4.54 -18.41 12.45
N THR A 390 -3.92 -19.31 11.69
CA THR A 390 -2.49 -19.21 11.32
C THR A 390 -2.22 -17.98 10.46
N ILE A 391 -3.12 -17.66 9.52
CA ILE A 391 -3.02 -16.43 8.72
C ILE A 391 -3.10 -15.18 9.61
N LEU A 392 -4.07 -15.12 10.53
CA LEU A 392 -4.20 -13.99 11.45
C LEU A 392 -2.96 -13.79 12.32
N VAL A 393 -2.43 -14.89 12.90
CA VAL A 393 -1.19 -14.85 13.70
C VAL A 393 -0.01 -14.37 12.85
N SER A 394 0.12 -14.89 11.64
CA SER A 394 1.18 -14.46 10.70
C SER A 394 1.10 -12.97 10.38
N VAL A 395 -0.10 -12.45 10.10
CA VAL A 395 -0.33 -11.03 9.86
C VAL A 395 0.04 -10.19 11.09
N LEU A 396 -0.33 -10.63 12.30
CA LEU A 396 -0.01 -9.93 13.55
C LEU A 396 1.50 -9.90 13.83
N VAL A 397 2.24 -10.96 13.47
CA VAL A 397 3.70 -11.03 13.66
C VAL A 397 4.45 -10.21 12.60
N ILE A 398 4.03 -10.28 11.34
CA ILE A 398 4.70 -9.61 10.22
C ILE A 398 4.43 -8.10 10.24
N SER A 399 3.24 -7.67 10.64
CA SER A 399 2.85 -6.25 10.64
C SER A 399 3.79 -5.33 11.42
N PRO A 400 4.19 -5.62 12.67
CA PRO A 400 5.14 -4.77 13.41
C PRO A 400 6.53 -4.75 12.76
N ILE A 401 6.96 -5.85 12.15
CA ILE A 401 8.24 -5.92 11.43
C ILE A 401 8.21 -4.96 10.25
N ILE A 402 7.15 -4.98 9.44
CA ILE A 402 6.97 -4.06 8.31
C ILE A 402 6.97 -2.60 8.80
N ILE A 403 6.25 -2.30 9.88
CA ILE A 403 6.19 -0.94 10.45
C ILE A 403 7.59 -0.46 10.88
N VAL A 404 8.38 -1.32 11.52
CA VAL A 404 9.76 -0.98 11.93
C VAL A 404 10.66 -0.78 10.71
N LEU A 405 10.57 -1.64 9.70
CA LEU A 405 11.34 -1.49 8.45
C LEU A 405 11.00 -0.20 7.72
N VAL A 406 9.71 0.12 7.57
CA VAL A 406 9.26 1.37 6.95
C VAL A 406 9.74 2.58 7.74
N ARG A 407 9.63 2.56 9.06
CA ARG A 407 10.14 3.63 9.94
C ARG A 407 11.64 3.85 9.73
N ASN A 408 12.43 2.78 9.70
CA ASN A 408 13.88 2.88 9.52
C ASN A 408 14.23 3.39 8.12
N ALA A 409 13.54 2.92 7.07
CA ALA A 409 13.72 3.42 5.71
C ALA A 409 13.41 4.91 5.59
N VAL A 410 12.29 5.36 6.18
CA VAL A 410 11.90 6.78 6.19
C VAL A 410 12.91 7.63 6.94
N ALA A 411 13.41 7.16 8.11
CA ALA A 411 14.46 7.86 8.86
C ALA A 411 15.75 8.01 8.05
N THR A 412 16.15 6.96 7.35
CA THR A 412 17.33 6.95 6.46
C THR A 412 17.16 7.94 5.30
N ILE A 413 16.02 7.95 4.63
CA ILE A 413 15.72 8.89 3.54
C ILE A 413 15.77 10.33 4.05
N GLN A 414 15.21 10.62 5.23
CA GLN A 414 15.24 11.96 5.81
C GLN A 414 16.66 12.41 6.15
N MET A 415 17.51 11.51 6.65
CA MET A 415 18.92 11.78 6.91
C MET A 415 19.67 12.12 5.62
N TYR A 416 19.48 11.36 4.55
CA TYR A 416 20.07 11.65 3.25
C TYR A 416 19.57 12.97 2.65
N ALA A 417 18.27 13.26 2.76
CA ALA A 417 17.71 14.53 2.29
C ALA A 417 18.29 15.73 3.06
N ALA A 418 18.47 15.62 4.36
CA ALA A 418 19.09 16.67 5.18
C ALA A 418 20.57 16.89 4.79
N HIS A 419 21.33 15.81 4.60
CA HIS A 419 22.72 15.88 4.16
C HIS A 419 22.87 16.49 2.75
N LEU A 420 22.00 16.11 1.81
CA LEU A 420 21.95 16.71 0.47
C LEU A 420 21.66 18.22 0.52
N ALA A 421 20.68 18.63 1.35
CA ALA A 421 20.35 20.03 1.52
C ALA A 421 21.52 20.84 2.11
N GLN A 422 22.26 20.26 3.06
CA GLN A 422 23.46 20.88 3.61
C GLN A 422 24.56 21.02 2.57
N LYS A 423 24.84 19.95 1.80
CA LYS A 423 25.83 19.98 0.72
C LYS A 423 25.49 20.99 -0.38
N ALA A 424 24.20 21.10 -0.73
CA ALA A 424 23.74 22.10 -1.70
C ALA A 424 23.97 23.53 -1.18
N LYS A 425 23.75 23.76 0.14
CA LYS A 425 24.02 25.07 0.76
C LYS A 425 25.52 25.40 0.79
N GLU A 426 26.37 24.45 1.14
CA GLU A 426 27.83 24.59 1.10
C GLU A 426 28.32 24.90 -0.32
N LEU A 427 27.85 24.13 -1.32
CA LEU A 427 28.21 24.35 -2.72
C LEU A 427 27.78 25.74 -3.22
N LYS A 428 26.56 26.20 -2.82
CA LYS A 428 26.10 27.55 -3.17
C LYS A 428 26.97 28.62 -2.55
N LYS A 429 27.43 28.42 -1.30
CA LYS A 429 28.33 29.34 -0.61
C LYS A 429 29.71 29.41 -1.28
N GLU A 430 30.30 28.26 -1.64
CA GLU A 430 31.58 28.20 -2.32
C GLU A 430 31.49 28.78 -3.74
N LYS A 431 30.40 28.51 -4.47
CA LYS A 431 30.15 29.15 -5.76
C LYS A 431 30.10 30.68 -5.62
N HIS A 432 29.40 31.21 -4.62
CA HIS A 432 29.29 32.65 -4.41
C HIS A 432 30.65 33.28 -4.08
N LYS A 433 31.48 32.62 -3.28
CA LYS A 433 32.86 33.08 -3.00
C LYS A 433 33.70 33.13 -4.29
N SER A 434 33.63 32.09 -5.10
CA SER A 434 34.33 32.00 -6.38
C SER A 434 33.89 33.12 -7.32
N ASP A 435 32.57 33.37 -7.43
CA ASP A 435 32.02 34.44 -8.26
C ASP A 435 32.50 35.83 -7.79
N ASN A 436 32.53 36.08 -6.47
CA ASN A 436 33.01 37.35 -5.93
C ASN A 436 34.48 37.59 -6.24
N LEU A 437 35.35 36.56 -6.11
CA LEU A 437 36.74 36.67 -6.50
C LEU A 437 36.94 37.01 -7.98
N LEU A 438 36.12 36.42 -8.85
CA LEU A 438 36.16 36.70 -10.29
C LEU A 438 35.72 38.13 -10.62
N TYR A 439 34.71 38.66 -9.92
CA TYR A 439 34.24 40.06 -10.09
C TYR A 439 35.23 41.11 -9.55
N GLN A 440 36.12 40.73 -8.66
CA GLN A 440 37.22 41.61 -8.24
C GLN A 440 38.32 41.74 -9.26
N MET A 441 38.43 40.77 -10.19
CA MET A 441 39.51 40.76 -11.23
C MET A 441 39.04 41.26 -12.60
N LEU A 442 37.75 41.19 -12.86
CA LEU A 442 37.14 41.52 -14.18
C LEU A 442 35.83 42.25 -13.99
N PRO A 443 35.46 43.18 -14.89
CA PRO A 443 34.12 43.79 -14.87
C PRO A 443 33.03 42.74 -14.84
N PRO A 444 31.92 42.93 -14.03
CA PRO A 444 30.85 41.94 -13.88
C PRO A 444 30.22 41.51 -15.19
N SER A 445 30.05 42.38 -16.15
CA SER A 445 29.53 42.12 -17.49
C SER A 445 30.41 41.17 -18.27
N VAL A 446 31.70 41.39 -18.21
CA VAL A 446 32.75 40.59 -18.87
C VAL A 446 32.93 39.23 -18.18
N ALA A 447 32.96 39.21 -16.84
CA ALA A 447 33.06 37.99 -16.06
C ALA A 447 31.88 37.04 -16.29
N LYS A 448 30.63 37.58 -16.40
CA LYS A 448 29.44 36.81 -16.77
C LYS A 448 29.57 36.16 -18.15
N GLN A 449 30.07 36.88 -19.17
CA GLN A 449 30.26 36.33 -20.52
C GLN A 449 31.29 35.21 -20.53
N LEU A 450 32.44 35.38 -19.86
CA LEU A 450 33.47 34.34 -19.71
C LEU A 450 32.97 33.10 -19.00
N LYS A 451 32.19 33.26 -17.94
CA LYS A 451 31.60 32.17 -17.19
C LYS A 451 30.67 31.31 -18.05
N HIS A 452 29.94 31.94 -18.98
CA HIS A 452 29.10 31.24 -19.96
C HIS A 452 29.85 30.77 -21.19
N ARG A 453 31.21 30.83 -21.19
CA ARG A 453 32.08 30.48 -22.34
C ARG A 453 31.72 31.24 -23.62
N ARG A 454 31.18 32.45 -23.48
CA ARG A 454 30.90 33.31 -24.62
C ARG A 454 32.21 34.07 -24.96
N LYS A 455 32.42 34.28 -26.26
CA LYS A 455 33.54 35.09 -26.73
C LYS A 455 33.28 36.54 -26.35
N VAL A 456 34.17 37.15 -25.57
CA VAL A 456 34.14 38.58 -25.30
C VAL A 456 34.81 39.29 -26.45
N SER A 457 34.07 40.01 -27.26
CA SER A 457 34.59 40.87 -28.33
C SER A 457 35.12 42.17 -27.75
N ALA A 458 36.16 42.71 -28.37
CA ALA A 458 36.63 44.06 -28.06
C ALA A 458 35.54 45.07 -28.37
N GLU A 459 35.33 46.04 -27.50
CA GLU A 459 34.30 47.08 -27.61
C GLU A 459 34.92 48.45 -27.80
N PHE A 460 34.37 49.26 -28.72
CA PHE A 460 34.79 50.60 -29.00
C PHE A 460 34.02 51.58 -28.12
N TYR A 461 34.75 52.45 -27.45
CA TYR A 461 34.24 53.57 -26.62
C TYR A 461 34.68 54.86 -27.26
N GLU A 462 33.75 55.66 -27.67
CA GLU A 462 33.99 56.93 -28.40
C GLU A 462 34.58 58.00 -27.50
N SER A 463 34.23 58.01 -26.24
CA SER A 463 34.72 59.02 -25.29
C SER A 463 34.92 58.39 -23.90
N VAL A 464 36.15 58.34 -23.46
CA VAL A 464 36.64 57.82 -22.18
C VAL A 464 37.72 58.75 -21.64
N THR A 465 37.71 59.00 -20.36
CA THR A 465 38.80 59.75 -19.72
C THR A 465 39.69 58.78 -18.96
N ILE A 466 41.00 58.91 -19.22
CA ILE A 466 42.05 58.07 -18.67
C ILE A 466 42.93 58.91 -17.74
N TYR A 467 43.20 58.32 -16.61
CA TYR A 467 44.08 58.86 -15.53
C TYR A 467 45.29 57.96 -15.42
N PHE A 468 46.45 58.56 -15.36
CA PHE A 468 47.70 57.93 -14.92
C PHE A 468 48.32 58.76 -13.80
N SER A 469 48.87 58.07 -12.83
CA SER A 469 49.73 58.71 -11.83
C SER A 469 50.95 57.81 -11.56
N ASP A 470 52.03 58.46 -11.22
CA ASP A 470 53.33 57.85 -10.91
C ASP A 470 53.94 58.50 -9.71
N ILE A 471 54.80 57.78 -8.95
CA ILE A 471 55.48 58.27 -7.76
C ILE A 471 56.75 58.97 -8.16
N VAL A 472 56.88 60.24 -7.77
CA VAL A 472 58.09 61.02 -8.09
C VAL A 472 59.26 60.51 -7.24
N GLY A 473 60.35 60.16 -7.94
CA GLY A 473 61.55 59.63 -7.31
C GLY A 473 61.46 58.22 -6.76
N PHE A 474 60.45 57.40 -7.26
CA PHE A 474 60.25 56.02 -6.78
C PHE A 474 61.48 55.15 -6.88
N THR A 475 62.24 55.26 -7.95
CA THR A 475 63.51 54.49 -8.17
C THR A 475 64.51 54.78 -7.05
N GLU A 476 64.64 56.04 -6.60
CA GLU A 476 65.48 56.42 -5.53
C GLU A 476 64.96 55.93 -4.18
N ILE A 477 63.64 56.08 -3.93
CA ILE A 477 62.99 55.54 -2.73
C ILE A 477 63.18 54.04 -2.65
N ALA A 478 62.97 53.35 -3.75
CA ALA A 478 63.11 51.87 -3.84
C ALA A 478 64.56 51.39 -3.68
N ALA A 479 65.57 52.25 -3.94
CA ALA A 479 66.97 51.94 -3.70
C ALA A 479 67.34 52.03 -2.27
N ASP A 480 66.67 52.89 -1.52
CA ASP A 480 66.92 53.19 -0.06
C ASP A 480 66.26 52.19 0.89
N ILE A 481 65.32 51.39 0.42
CA ILE A 481 64.53 50.47 1.28
C ILE A 481 64.60 48.99 0.73
N THR A 482 64.31 48.07 1.60
CA THR A 482 64.31 46.64 1.20
C THR A 482 63.14 46.30 0.23
N PRO A 483 63.30 45.27 -0.64
CA PRO A 483 62.21 44.86 -1.57
C PRO A 483 60.90 44.54 -0.84
N HIS A 484 60.93 44.04 0.39
CA HIS A 484 59.75 43.77 1.17
C HIS A 484 59.04 45.07 1.60
N GLU A 485 59.79 46.07 1.98
CA GLU A 485 59.29 47.41 2.32
C GLU A 485 58.72 48.13 1.12
N VAL A 486 59.30 47.95 -0.07
CA VAL A 486 58.76 48.48 -1.32
C VAL A 486 57.35 47.93 -1.58
N VAL A 487 57.15 46.61 -1.43
CA VAL A 487 55.84 45.99 -1.61
C VAL A 487 54.86 46.48 -0.53
N THR A 488 55.32 46.65 0.71
CA THR A 488 54.48 47.16 1.80
C THR A 488 54.06 48.61 1.54
N PHE A 489 54.97 49.44 1.12
CA PHE A 489 54.74 50.84 0.76
C PHE A 489 53.76 50.98 -0.39
N LEU A 490 53.95 50.28 -1.50
CA LEU A 490 53.01 50.26 -2.60
C LEU A 490 51.62 49.78 -2.16
N ASN A 491 51.56 48.78 -1.31
CA ASN A 491 50.27 48.28 -0.80
C ASN A 491 49.55 49.30 0.09
N VAL A 492 50.24 50.13 0.84
CA VAL A 492 49.65 51.23 1.60
C VAL A 492 49.06 52.27 0.67
N ILE A 493 49.81 52.68 -0.38
CA ILE A 493 49.33 53.61 -1.37
C ILE A 493 48.13 53.09 -2.14
N TYR A 494 48.23 51.86 -2.65
CA TYR A 494 47.15 51.29 -3.44
C TYR A 494 45.89 51.07 -2.60
N LYS A 495 45.97 50.66 -1.34
CA LYS A 495 44.82 50.59 -0.44
C LYS A 495 44.14 51.93 -0.21
N LEU A 496 44.95 52.99 -0.08
CA LEU A 496 44.44 54.35 0.04
C LEU A 496 43.70 54.77 -1.24
N TYR A 497 44.31 54.49 -2.41
CA TYR A 497 43.73 54.84 -3.71
C TYR A 497 42.47 54.02 -3.98
N ASP A 498 42.49 52.73 -3.76
CA ASP A 498 41.34 51.85 -3.95
C ASP A 498 40.14 52.28 -3.09
N ALA A 499 40.37 52.67 -1.83
CA ALA A 499 39.30 53.19 -0.95
C ALA A 499 38.74 54.56 -1.37
N ARG A 500 39.55 55.39 -2.06
CA ARG A 500 39.12 56.68 -2.56
C ARG A 500 38.37 56.57 -3.86
N ILE A 501 38.82 55.74 -4.83
CA ILE A 501 38.18 55.57 -6.13
C ILE A 501 36.80 54.91 -6.03
N GLU A 502 36.48 54.15 -4.96
CA GLU A 502 35.12 53.59 -4.72
C GLU A 502 34.03 54.66 -4.65
N ARG A 503 34.39 55.93 -4.45
CA ARG A 503 33.40 57.05 -4.37
C ARG A 503 33.05 57.63 -5.72
N TYR A 504 33.74 57.22 -6.77
CA TYR A 504 33.65 57.77 -8.12
C TYR A 504 33.20 56.67 -9.11
N ASP A 505 32.53 57.06 -10.18
CA ASP A 505 32.15 56.19 -11.25
C ASP A 505 33.34 55.91 -12.21
N VAL A 506 34.29 55.15 -11.69
CA VAL A 506 35.56 54.88 -12.37
C VAL A 506 35.91 53.41 -12.28
N TYR A 507 36.71 52.95 -13.23
CA TYR A 507 37.21 51.57 -13.27
C TYR A 507 38.72 51.58 -13.14
N LYS A 508 39.22 50.87 -12.13
CA LYS A 508 40.67 50.60 -11.97
C LYS A 508 41.12 49.63 -13.04
N VAL A 509 41.93 50.05 -13.96
CA VAL A 509 42.40 49.24 -15.11
C VAL A 509 43.53 48.31 -14.69
N GLU A 510 44.65 48.88 -14.26
CA GLU A 510 45.81 48.11 -13.76
C GLU A 510 46.78 49.01 -12.97
N THR A 511 47.71 48.33 -12.32
CA THR A 511 48.89 48.98 -11.71
C THR A 511 50.13 48.39 -12.34
N ILE A 512 51.05 49.27 -12.81
CA ILE A 512 52.28 48.88 -13.47
C ILE A 512 53.47 49.47 -12.71
N GLY A 513 54.12 48.62 -11.91
CA GLY A 513 55.16 49.13 -11.00
C GLY A 513 54.56 50.10 -9.95
N ASP A 514 54.97 51.36 -9.95
CA ASP A 514 54.44 52.46 -9.13
C ASP A 514 53.35 53.27 -9.83
N SER A 515 53.08 52.96 -11.10
CA SER A 515 52.08 53.66 -11.87
C SER A 515 50.67 53.10 -11.65
N TYR A 516 49.69 53.97 -11.45
CA TYR A 516 48.28 53.65 -11.17
C TYR A 516 47.36 54.16 -12.29
N MET A 517 46.71 53.26 -13.00
CA MET A 517 45.85 53.60 -14.15
C MET A 517 44.37 53.41 -13.81
N VAL A 518 43.57 54.45 -14.06
CA VAL A 518 42.13 54.47 -13.88
C VAL A 518 41.44 55.02 -15.12
N ALA A 519 40.25 54.56 -15.44
CA ALA A 519 39.44 55.11 -16.53
C ALA A 519 38.00 55.28 -16.09
N SER A 520 37.29 56.21 -16.72
CA SER A 520 35.83 56.42 -16.55
C SER A 520 35.16 56.56 -17.91
N GLY A 521 33.90 56.11 -18.03
CA GLY A 521 33.16 55.93 -19.28
C GLY A 521 33.20 54.51 -19.82
N LEU A 522 33.82 53.57 -19.05
CA LEU A 522 33.81 52.10 -19.29
C LEU A 522 33.91 51.39 -17.94
N PRO A 523 33.53 50.07 -17.81
CA PRO A 523 32.86 49.26 -18.86
C PRO A 523 31.43 49.70 -19.19
N ASP A 524 30.83 50.47 -18.36
CA ASP A 524 29.49 51.05 -18.57
C ASP A 524 29.64 52.52 -19.02
N LYS A 525 28.99 52.88 -20.16
CA LYS A 525 29.04 54.25 -20.68
C LYS A 525 28.25 55.17 -19.77
N ASN A 526 28.90 56.28 -19.32
CA ASN A 526 28.31 57.26 -18.40
C ASN A 526 28.13 58.69 -18.99
N GLY A 527 28.21 58.80 -20.35
CA GLY A 527 28.11 60.08 -21.04
C GLY A 527 29.23 61.01 -20.64
N ASP A 528 29.02 62.29 -20.54
CA ASP A 528 30.04 63.31 -20.21
C ASP A 528 30.50 63.23 -18.73
N LYS A 529 29.91 62.37 -17.88
CA LYS A 529 30.31 62.23 -16.49
C LYS A 529 31.76 61.70 -16.34
N HIS A 530 32.28 60.91 -17.33
CA HIS A 530 33.65 60.40 -17.28
C HIS A 530 34.67 61.51 -17.04
N VAL A 531 34.45 62.71 -17.58
CA VAL A 531 35.33 63.86 -17.41
C VAL A 531 35.36 64.37 -15.99
N THR A 532 34.16 64.57 -15.42
CA THR A 532 33.99 65.09 -14.03
C THR A 532 34.45 64.11 -12.98
N GLU A 533 34.15 62.80 -13.19
CA GLU A 533 34.53 61.75 -12.26
C GLU A 533 36.06 61.62 -12.16
N ILE A 534 36.74 61.54 -13.29
CA ILE A 534 38.21 61.48 -13.30
C ILE A 534 38.87 62.76 -12.77
N ALA A 535 38.35 63.95 -13.13
CA ALA A 535 38.89 65.20 -12.64
C ALA A 535 38.76 65.35 -11.11
N ALA A 536 37.58 65.04 -10.57
CA ALA A 536 37.33 65.07 -9.15
C ALA A 536 38.14 64.02 -8.39
N MET A 537 38.25 62.77 -8.94
CA MET A 537 39.06 61.71 -8.42
C MET A 537 40.54 62.09 -8.42
N ALA A 538 41.06 62.66 -9.50
CA ALA A 538 42.48 63.08 -9.63
C ALA A 538 42.85 64.10 -8.53
N LEU A 539 41.97 65.08 -8.24
CA LEU A 539 42.16 66.01 -7.16
C LEU A 539 42.12 65.36 -5.76
N ASP A 540 41.18 64.42 -5.57
CA ASP A 540 41.12 63.66 -4.30
C ASP A 540 42.31 62.74 -4.05
N LEU A 541 42.81 62.08 -5.11
CA LEU A 541 44.02 61.24 -5.00
C LEU A 541 45.26 62.09 -4.80
N LEU A 542 45.40 63.22 -5.46
CA LEU A 542 46.49 64.17 -5.23
C LEU A 542 46.55 64.63 -3.78
N TYR A 543 45.38 65.03 -3.23
CA TYR A 543 45.27 65.41 -1.86
C TYR A 543 45.61 64.25 -0.89
N GLY A 544 45.06 63.05 -1.14
CA GLY A 544 45.28 61.87 -0.32
C GLY A 544 46.72 61.41 -0.32
N SER A 545 47.46 61.53 -1.42
CA SER A 545 48.87 61.16 -1.51
C SER A 545 49.75 62.01 -0.58
N ALA A 546 49.41 63.24 -0.39
CA ALA A 546 50.15 64.15 0.56
C ALA A 546 50.02 63.71 2.04
N GLU A 547 49.07 62.83 2.38
CA GLU A 547 48.97 62.27 3.75
C GLU A 547 49.93 61.10 3.99
N VAL A 548 50.46 60.47 2.93
CA VAL A 548 51.32 59.30 3.03
C VAL A 548 52.76 59.71 3.26
N LYS A 549 53.40 59.13 4.30
CA LYS A 549 54.85 59.34 4.59
C LYS A 549 55.71 58.41 3.76
N VAL A 550 56.87 58.92 3.28
CA VAL A 550 57.85 58.12 2.62
C VAL A 550 58.68 57.31 3.64
N PRO A 551 58.89 56.03 3.49
CA PRO A 551 59.66 55.19 4.39
C PRO A 551 61.13 55.76 4.52
N HIS A 552 61.66 55.72 5.75
CA HIS A 552 63.02 56.17 6.09
C HIS A 552 63.31 57.66 5.82
N ARG A 553 62.30 58.48 5.46
CA ARG A 553 62.43 59.91 5.27
C ARG A 553 61.36 60.63 6.08
N ASP A 554 61.71 60.94 7.34
CA ASP A 554 60.72 61.38 8.36
C ASP A 554 59.95 62.67 8.05
N ASN A 555 60.54 63.53 7.20
CA ASN A 555 59.93 64.83 6.86
C ASN A 555 59.41 64.88 5.40
N GLU A 556 59.54 63.78 4.63
CA GLU A 556 59.15 63.76 3.22
C GLU A 556 57.74 63.12 3.02
N ARG A 557 56.92 63.82 2.31
CA ARG A 557 55.59 63.34 1.96
C ARG A 557 55.60 62.79 0.53
N LEU A 558 54.73 61.79 0.32
CA LEU A 558 54.60 61.18 -1.03
C LEU A 558 54.24 62.24 -2.08
N GLN A 559 55.05 62.35 -3.09
CA GLN A 559 54.80 63.21 -4.24
C GLN A 559 54.43 62.34 -5.44
N ILE A 560 53.35 62.71 -6.07
CA ILE A 560 52.87 62.04 -7.30
C ILE A 560 52.78 63.04 -8.43
N ARG A 561 52.97 62.60 -9.64
CA ARG A 561 52.63 63.34 -10.86
C ARG A 561 51.44 62.65 -11.52
N ILE A 562 50.55 63.44 -12.11
CA ILE A 562 49.30 62.94 -12.66
C ILE A 562 49.15 63.47 -14.08
N GLY A 563 48.75 62.53 -14.97
CA GLY A 563 48.38 62.84 -16.37
C GLY A 563 46.96 62.43 -16.69
N VAL A 564 46.19 63.30 -17.30
CA VAL A 564 44.82 63.00 -17.69
C VAL A 564 44.57 63.38 -19.14
N HIS A 565 43.92 62.47 -19.89
CA HIS A 565 43.52 62.74 -21.27
C HIS A 565 42.17 62.07 -21.55
N THR A 566 41.39 62.67 -22.45
CA THR A 566 40.09 62.14 -22.87
C THR A 566 40.09 61.85 -24.40
N GLY A 567 39.48 60.77 -24.82
CA GLY A 567 39.40 60.37 -26.20
C GLY A 567 38.88 58.97 -26.43
N PRO A 568 38.86 58.48 -27.67
CA PRO A 568 38.37 57.15 -27.99
C PRO A 568 39.33 56.02 -27.59
N VAL A 569 38.78 54.88 -27.13
CA VAL A 569 39.53 53.68 -26.78
C VAL A 569 38.80 52.44 -27.25
N VAL A 570 39.56 51.34 -27.42
CA VAL A 570 39.04 49.99 -27.55
C VAL A 570 39.36 49.24 -26.26
N ALA A 571 38.36 48.69 -25.62
CA ALA A 571 38.54 47.84 -24.44
C ALA A 571 38.24 46.39 -24.74
N GLY A 572 39.01 45.48 -24.19
CA GLY A 572 38.81 44.03 -24.43
C GLY A 572 39.68 43.17 -23.54
N ILE A 573 39.41 41.87 -23.63
CA ILE A 573 40.18 40.87 -22.88
C ILE A 573 41.40 40.44 -23.66
N VAL A 574 42.52 40.48 -23.02
CA VAL A 574 43.81 40.00 -23.54
C VAL A 574 44.36 38.90 -22.66
N GLY A 575 44.86 37.84 -23.27
CA GLY A 575 45.43 36.68 -22.61
C GLY A 575 44.42 35.54 -22.41
N SER A 576 44.87 34.32 -22.60
CA SER A 576 44.06 33.12 -22.41
C SER A 576 44.28 32.45 -21.04
N LYS A 577 45.48 32.56 -20.46
CA LYS A 577 45.81 31.98 -19.15
C LYS A 577 45.48 32.91 -17.99
N MET A 578 45.75 34.22 -18.17
CA MET A 578 45.46 35.26 -17.21
C MET A 578 44.72 36.41 -17.93
N PRO A 579 43.44 36.26 -18.22
CA PRO A 579 42.68 37.24 -18.95
C PRO A 579 42.63 38.56 -18.15
N ARG A 580 43.06 39.67 -18.80
CA ARG A 580 42.95 41.02 -18.25
C ARG A 580 42.06 41.87 -19.15
N TYR A 581 41.30 42.75 -18.54
CA TYR A 581 40.55 43.76 -19.27
C TYR A 581 41.39 44.97 -19.49
N CYS A 582 41.90 45.12 -20.73
CA CYS A 582 42.87 46.13 -21.13
C CYS A 582 42.26 47.14 -22.08
N LEU A 583 42.83 48.36 -22.08
CA LEU A 583 42.48 49.47 -22.93
C LEU A 583 43.53 49.69 -24.00
N PHE A 584 43.11 49.92 -25.21
CA PHE A 584 43.98 50.17 -26.36
C PHE A 584 43.54 51.41 -27.10
N GLY A 585 44.48 52.17 -27.59
CA GLY A 585 44.26 53.37 -28.38
C GLY A 585 45.25 54.45 -28.04
N ASP A 586 45.31 55.41 -28.92
CA ASP A 586 46.22 56.56 -28.78
C ASP A 586 45.91 57.39 -27.49
N THR A 587 44.67 57.39 -27.04
CA THR A 587 44.19 58.02 -25.82
C THR A 587 44.96 57.50 -24.58
N VAL A 588 45.25 56.19 -24.50
CA VAL A 588 46.02 55.60 -23.39
C VAL A 588 47.45 56.14 -23.40
N ASN A 589 48.09 56.16 -24.59
CA ASN A 589 49.47 56.66 -24.71
C ASN A 589 49.56 58.15 -24.42
N THR A 590 48.56 58.94 -24.81
CA THR A 590 48.51 60.37 -24.58
C THR A 590 48.39 60.67 -23.07
N ALA A 591 47.48 59.95 -22.36
CA ALA A 591 47.33 60.07 -20.92
C ALA A 591 48.64 59.75 -20.16
N SER A 592 49.28 58.66 -20.56
CA SER A 592 50.60 58.28 -20.03
C SER A 592 51.68 59.33 -20.30
N ARG A 593 51.64 59.95 -21.49
CA ARG A 593 52.59 61.04 -21.84
C ARG A 593 52.28 62.32 -21.04
N MET A 594 51.03 62.66 -20.76
CA MET A 594 50.70 63.75 -19.86
C MET A 594 51.28 63.50 -18.46
N GLU A 595 51.22 62.27 -17.97
CA GLU A 595 51.77 61.89 -16.69
C GLU A 595 53.35 62.07 -16.72
N SER A 596 54.03 61.42 -17.67
CA SER A 596 55.50 61.38 -17.72
C SER A 596 56.16 62.76 -18.01
N THR A 597 55.43 63.69 -18.61
CA THR A 597 55.89 65.10 -18.80
C THR A 597 55.31 66.04 -17.75
N GLY A 598 54.57 65.47 -16.75
CA GLY A 598 53.99 66.25 -15.64
C GLY A 598 55.05 66.69 -14.61
N GLU A 599 54.64 67.57 -13.69
CA GLU A 599 55.43 68.04 -12.57
C GLU A 599 54.91 67.43 -11.26
N ALA A 600 55.77 67.30 -10.27
CA ALA A 600 55.41 66.80 -8.95
C ALA A 600 54.24 67.64 -8.35
N LEU A 601 53.24 66.92 -7.73
CA LEU A 601 52.09 67.55 -7.05
C LEU A 601 51.20 68.34 -8.00
N ARG A 602 51.25 68.12 -9.32
CA ARG A 602 50.38 68.78 -10.29
C ARG A 602 49.63 67.75 -11.17
N ILE A 603 48.47 68.15 -11.65
CA ILE A 603 47.65 67.35 -12.57
C ILE A 603 47.78 67.95 -13.96
N HIS A 604 48.49 67.24 -14.84
CA HIS A 604 48.75 67.64 -16.23
C HIS A 604 47.65 67.09 -17.12
N ILE A 605 47.00 67.96 -17.88
CA ILE A 605 45.89 67.61 -18.75
C ILE A 605 46.14 68.05 -20.17
N SER A 606 45.64 67.34 -21.15
CA SER A 606 45.69 67.68 -22.57
C SER A 606 44.66 68.76 -22.95
N MET A 607 44.81 69.34 -24.12
CA MET A 607 43.86 70.29 -24.71
C MET A 607 42.44 69.69 -24.82
N GLU A 608 42.31 68.39 -25.21
CA GLU A 608 41.04 67.65 -25.35
C GLU A 608 40.35 67.54 -23.99
N MET A 609 41.11 67.21 -22.96
CA MET A 609 40.60 67.15 -21.59
C MET A 609 40.17 68.52 -21.08
N LYS A 610 40.94 69.58 -21.40
CA LYS A 610 40.59 70.95 -21.08
C LYS A 610 39.28 71.39 -21.73
N GLN A 611 39.12 71.12 -23.02
CA GLN A 611 37.87 71.38 -23.76
C GLN A 611 36.68 70.63 -23.22
N ALA A 612 36.88 69.36 -22.81
CA ALA A 612 35.85 68.59 -22.18
C ALA A 612 35.42 69.13 -20.81
N LEU A 613 36.40 69.59 -20.00
CA LEU A 613 36.12 70.24 -18.70
C LEU A 613 35.37 71.60 -18.89
N ASP A 614 35.76 72.37 -19.94
CA ASP A 614 35.06 73.62 -20.22
C ASP A 614 33.60 73.42 -20.62
N ARG A 615 33.30 72.34 -21.35
CA ARG A 615 31.92 71.97 -21.72
C ARG A 615 31.07 71.58 -20.50
N VAL A 616 31.66 70.87 -19.58
CA VAL A 616 30.92 70.39 -18.42
C VAL A 616 30.87 71.46 -17.32
N GLY A 617 31.89 72.32 -17.24
CA GLY A 617 32.03 73.36 -16.22
C GLY A 617 32.45 72.88 -14.82
N GLY A 618 32.66 73.84 -13.95
CA GLY A 618 32.89 73.55 -12.52
C GLY A 618 34.34 73.16 -12.13
N PHE A 619 35.32 73.30 -13.06
CA PHE A 619 36.72 73.08 -12.81
C PHE A 619 37.57 74.22 -13.31
N ARG A 620 38.59 74.60 -12.56
CA ARG A 620 39.52 75.65 -12.91
C ARG A 620 40.80 75.05 -13.47
N THR A 621 41.19 75.50 -14.66
CA THR A 621 42.41 75.09 -15.35
C THR A 621 43.33 76.28 -15.62
N GLU A 622 44.63 76.06 -15.69
CA GLU A 622 45.66 77.06 -15.98
C GLU A 622 46.47 76.61 -17.19
N HIS A 623 46.78 77.54 -18.09
CA HIS A 623 47.57 77.26 -19.26
C HIS A 623 49.04 77.00 -18.86
N ARG A 624 49.55 75.79 -19.23
CA ARG A 624 50.95 75.43 -18.99
C ARG A 624 51.87 75.87 -20.11
N GLY A 625 51.33 75.85 -21.33
CA GLY A 625 52.10 76.13 -22.53
C GLY A 625 52.40 74.92 -23.39
N PHE A 626 53.25 75.13 -24.37
CA PHE A 626 53.60 74.08 -25.35
C PHE A 626 54.64 73.13 -24.77
N VAL A 627 54.32 71.86 -24.79
CA VAL A 627 55.19 70.77 -24.30
C VAL A 627 55.49 69.80 -25.44
N ASP A 628 56.76 69.48 -25.65
CA ASP A 628 57.13 68.46 -26.66
C ASP A 628 56.81 67.04 -26.12
N ILE A 629 55.81 66.43 -26.76
CA ILE A 629 55.33 65.10 -26.41
C ILE A 629 55.91 64.09 -27.36
N LYS A 630 56.69 63.16 -26.85
CA LYS A 630 57.36 62.14 -27.65
C LYS A 630 56.40 61.41 -28.57
N GLY A 631 56.64 61.49 -29.88
CA GLY A 631 55.82 60.87 -30.94
C GLY A 631 54.56 61.63 -31.34
N LYS A 632 54.31 62.82 -30.75
CA LYS A 632 53.19 63.69 -31.07
C LYS A 632 53.59 65.14 -31.41
N GLY A 633 54.84 65.45 -31.20
CA GLY A 633 55.36 66.82 -31.35
C GLY A 633 54.86 67.78 -30.22
N VAL A 634 54.89 69.03 -30.52
CA VAL A 634 54.56 70.08 -29.51
C VAL A 634 53.05 70.22 -29.39
N LEU A 635 52.54 69.89 -28.16
CA LEU A 635 51.11 70.01 -27.82
C LEU A 635 50.90 71.14 -26.81
N ASP A 636 49.78 71.81 -26.93
CA ASP A 636 49.32 72.80 -25.97
C ASP A 636 48.66 72.11 -24.77
N THR A 637 49.12 72.36 -23.56
CA THR A 637 48.73 71.63 -22.39
C THR A 637 48.37 72.54 -21.23
N TYR A 638 47.64 71.96 -20.25
CA TYR A 638 47.08 72.68 -19.12
C TYR A 638 47.31 71.98 -17.81
N TRP A 639 47.18 72.74 -16.70
CA TRP A 639 47.12 72.24 -15.33
C TRP A 639 45.67 72.26 -14.87
N LEU A 640 45.19 71.18 -14.23
CA LEU A 640 43.94 71.15 -13.48
C LEU A 640 44.22 71.60 -12.05
N LEU A 641 43.62 72.69 -11.59
CA LEU A 641 43.93 73.34 -10.33
C LEU A 641 42.95 72.91 -9.21
N CYS A 642 41.66 73.07 -9.40
CA CYS A 642 40.64 72.79 -8.40
C CYS A 642 39.24 72.64 -9.01
N LYS A 643 38.29 72.17 -8.20
CA LYS A 643 36.87 72.16 -8.52
C LYS A 643 36.22 73.43 -7.98
N GLU A 644 35.45 74.17 -8.83
CA GLU A 644 34.74 75.40 -8.40
C GLU A 644 33.65 75.10 -7.38
N GLY A 645 33.58 75.85 -6.27
CA GLY A 645 32.64 75.62 -5.17
C GLY A 645 33.06 74.53 -4.15
N GLY A 646 34.18 73.87 -4.36
CA GLY A 646 34.82 73.01 -3.33
C GLY A 646 35.63 73.86 -2.34
N SER A 647 35.58 73.53 -1.10
CA SER A 647 36.39 74.17 -0.06
C SER A 647 37.88 74.21 -0.45
N ASN A 648 38.39 75.43 -0.74
CA ASN A 648 39.79 75.69 -1.08
C ASN A 648 40.71 75.28 0.09
N ARG A 649 41.14 74.06 0.20
CA ARG A 649 42.16 73.58 1.15
C ARG A 649 43.51 73.32 0.56
N LEU A 650 43.73 73.69 -0.71
CA LEU A 650 45.03 73.37 -1.41
C LEU A 650 45.65 74.53 -2.18
N VAL A 651 45.43 75.77 -1.76
CA VAL A 651 46.25 76.89 -2.34
C VAL A 651 46.81 77.77 -1.21
N GLU A 652 47.61 77.15 -0.37
CA GLU A 652 48.73 77.86 0.25
C GLU A 652 49.94 76.94 0.13
N SER A 653 50.67 77.16 -0.93
CA SER A 653 52.02 76.65 -1.08
C SER A 653 52.83 77.12 0.14
N PRO A 654 53.44 76.28 0.96
CA PRO A 654 54.52 76.74 1.74
C PRO A 654 55.65 77.14 0.80
N VAL A 655 55.82 78.41 0.61
CA VAL A 655 56.99 78.96 0.01
C VAL A 655 58.17 78.55 0.94
N PHE A 656 58.93 77.54 0.58
CA PHE A 656 60.25 77.31 1.10
C PHE A 656 61.19 78.27 0.39
N PHE A 657 61.43 79.41 1.01
CA PHE A 657 62.69 80.10 0.78
C PHE A 657 63.74 79.27 1.53
N GLY A 658 64.64 78.66 0.85
CA GLY A 658 65.87 78.11 1.37
C GLY A 658 66.93 79.22 1.31
N ASP A 659 67.64 79.41 2.38
CA ASP A 659 69.03 79.82 2.33
C ASP A 659 69.94 78.58 2.47
#